data_073952e20b4c64ec9c561b5af551ab88
#
_entry.id   073952e20b4c64ec9c561b5af551ab88
#
_cell.length_a   1.000
_cell.length_b   1.000
_cell.length_c   1.000
_cell.angle_alpha   90.00
_cell.angle_beta   90.00
_cell.angle_gamma   90.00
#
_symmetry.space_group_name_H-M   'P 1'
#
loop_
_entity.id
_entity.type
_entity.pdbx_description
1 polymer ?
#
loop_
_entity_poly.entity_id
_entity_poly.type
_entity_poly.pdbx_seq_one_letter_code
_entity_poly.pdbx_strand_id
1 'polypeptide(L)'
;MAGTVYILVSLYLPTSRRLIFGVDKRSGLVRLVQSRVTYLPPHQFYRLSFEKRSGAAQGDGLVRILSKERVPVLISYRLRFTLPGERLPDSSGLVQDGWSAWIRARVREAVSAVTEQVPVEELLSPTSQFATRRDLLRQAVARHLARSGLQVTAFEIAQMEPDRRALLEYKRQELRRNARGVAGRVAIFALDGADWELLTELSNDGRIPNIRALTQGGTSATLQTIQPTVSPLVWTSLATGLTPDRHGVIDFTDRAANRPVDGGTRRAPALQDIAEAFGRKTLVVDWWTAWPPRVDGAVTFDSPVVLMPDAVHPAALRARTAPLTVAPESIGFAQVGRFVNITAQEFETAVASGGPSDPVNILRDTLAKTWTDHRAGISLYQQRDPLLTMVSYEGTDTVNHLFAPYHPPYREGMSQTQYRKFWPTVANYYSEIDRLIGEWMKVLPDDTTVILVSAHGFRWGKNRPWTQPAGRSALSDHRNPGVFVAYGNHVAPSRASHVMSIFDVVPTVLSVLGLPKSTEMQGNHAGWVFRDLAPVTSVRVVSYDEFFAGRATAGLTADPQRYTRKLQAIGHLLDPSLLQPVFEDEDQPAQTATLPPEQWGAYAYWNNQGIELRKQGKHREAIETFQKAIDLNPSRPAPYLNMAMVLFERQQYTAADNVFIMAVQRGLPNAEKWFVDYAALYRSQNMTSRAIALLYRAKPILPHSALIAANLGSALSQGERYTEGLAELERALSLQPSSTLVLNNLAVLYARRNEYARALDFWNRSLAIDARQPKVREWADAARTHL
;
A
#
# COMPACT_ATOMS: atom_id res chain seq x y z
N MET A 1 19.12 57.33 52.68
CA MET A 1 19.53 56.65 51.41
C MET A 1 18.48 55.59 51.02
N ALA A 2 17.59 55.92 50.12
CA ALA A 2 16.60 55.01 49.63
C ALA A 2 17.22 54.21 48.46
N GLY A 3 17.61 52.98 48.73
CA GLY A 3 18.21 52.09 47.75
C GLY A 3 17.18 51.70 46.67
N THR A 4 17.41 52.07 45.47
CA THR A 4 16.71 51.59 44.27
C THR A 4 17.13 50.14 44.03
N VAL A 5 16.23 49.19 44.25
CA VAL A 5 16.50 47.77 43.97
C VAL A 5 16.14 47.51 42.54
N TYR A 6 17.18 47.25 41.74
CA TYR A 6 17.00 46.84 40.35
C TYR A 6 16.92 45.31 40.26
N ILE A 7 15.86 44.83 39.58
CA ILE A 7 15.79 43.43 39.15
C ILE A 7 16.32 43.35 37.73
N LEU A 8 17.45 42.67 37.58
CA LEU A 8 18.17 42.54 36.30
C LEU A 8 17.51 41.48 35.41
N VAL A 9 16.92 41.89 34.28
CA VAL A 9 16.42 40.99 33.26
C VAL A 9 17.40 40.96 32.11
N SER A 10 17.93 39.79 31.78
CA SER A 10 18.93 39.61 30.76
C SER A 10 18.37 39.20 29.40
N LEU A 11 18.71 39.97 28.40
CA LEU A 11 18.36 39.72 27.01
C LEU A 11 19.58 39.37 26.16
N TYR A 12 19.45 38.38 25.29
CA TYR A 12 20.56 37.88 24.46
C TYR A 12 20.63 38.58 23.11
N LEU A 13 21.83 38.97 22.69
CA LEU A 13 22.11 39.48 21.34
C LEU A 13 22.97 38.50 20.54
N PRO A 14 22.84 38.40 19.21
CA PRO A 14 23.69 37.54 18.38
C PRO A 14 25.17 37.91 18.37
N THR A 15 25.55 39.08 18.93
CA THR A 15 26.91 39.64 18.96
C THR A 15 27.47 39.77 20.39
N SER A 16 27.15 38.87 21.28
CA SER A 16 27.73 38.80 22.64
C SER A 16 27.56 40.03 23.55
N ARG A 17 26.49 40.82 23.43
CA ARG A 17 26.20 41.97 24.31
C ARG A 17 24.85 41.79 25.04
N ARG A 18 24.83 42.17 26.34
CA ARG A 18 23.61 42.17 27.20
C ARG A 18 23.03 43.57 27.26
N LEU A 19 21.71 43.66 27.18
CA LEU A 19 20.93 44.82 27.62
C LEU A 19 20.35 44.50 28.98
N ILE A 20 20.59 45.37 29.96
CA ILE A 20 20.10 45.24 31.31
C ILE A 20 19.08 46.33 31.57
N PHE A 21 17.85 45.92 31.85
CA PHE A 21 16.77 46.81 32.24
C PHE A 21 16.59 46.80 33.77
N GLY A 22 16.45 47.96 34.37
CA GLY A 22 16.11 48.12 35.73
C GLY A 22 14.62 48.47 35.92
N VAL A 23 13.91 47.81 36.84
CA VAL A 23 12.56 48.15 37.18
C VAL A 23 12.57 49.01 38.48
N ASP A 24 12.06 50.24 38.40
CA ASP A 24 11.89 51.06 39.58
C ASP A 24 10.66 50.52 40.37
N LYS A 25 10.91 50.02 41.58
CA LYS A 25 9.87 49.41 42.43
C LYS A 25 8.75 50.37 42.90
N ARG A 26 8.97 51.67 42.82
CA ARG A 26 7.96 52.65 43.25
C ARG A 26 7.04 53.03 42.12
N SER A 27 7.54 53.10 40.91
CA SER A 27 6.75 53.55 39.72
C SER A 27 6.39 52.42 38.76
N GLY A 28 6.93 51.21 38.92
CA GLY A 28 6.78 50.08 38.00
C GLY A 28 7.42 50.32 36.64
N LEU A 29 8.23 51.38 36.50
CA LEU A 29 8.83 51.75 35.20
C LEU A 29 10.09 50.95 34.90
N VAL A 30 10.18 50.47 33.66
CA VAL A 30 11.35 49.75 33.15
C VAL A 30 12.26 50.72 32.41
N ARG A 31 13.53 50.81 32.84
CA ARG A 31 14.54 51.64 32.17
C ARG A 31 15.77 50.81 31.76
N LEU A 32 16.35 51.10 30.60
CA LEU A 32 17.62 50.51 30.18
C LEU A 32 18.76 51.00 31.09
N VAL A 33 19.43 50.11 31.78
CA VAL A 33 20.44 50.46 32.79
C VAL A 33 21.88 50.24 32.29
N GLN A 34 22.16 49.23 31.51
CA GLN A 34 23.52 48.97 31.00
C GLN A 34 23.60 47.88 29.92
N SER A 35 24.65 47.96 29.06
CA SER A 35 25.00 46.95 28.07
C SER A 35 26.32 46.26 28.39
N ARG A 36 26.37 45.03 28.85
CA ARG A 36 27.60 44.23 29.02
C ARG A 36 27.42 42.76 28.63
N VAL A 37 28.53 42.07 28.33
CA VAL A 37 28.62 40.72 27.80
C VAL A 37 28.63 39.67 28.91
N THR A 38 27.83 38.64 28.84
CA THR A 38 28.02 37.37 29.59
C THR A 38 27.23 36.19 28.98
N TYR A 39 27.80 34.97 29.15
CA TYR A 39 27.35 33.72 28.59
C TYR A 39 26.22 33.08 29.45
N LEU A 40 25.16 32.49 28.82
CA LEU A 40 24.14 31.69 29.48
C LEU A 40 23.83 30.42 28.65
N PRO A 41 23.50 29.30 29.34
CA PRO A 41 23.29 28.00 28.65
C PRO A 41 21.98 27.87 27.87
N PRO A 42 21.86 26.85 26.96
CA PRO A 42 20.92 26.84 25.85
C PRO A 42 19.47 26.38 26.13
N HIS A 43 19.03 26.32 27.38
CA HIS A 43 17.75 25.68 27.74
C HIS A 43 16.52 26.60 27.87
N GLN A 44 16.60 27.86 27.44
CA GLN A 44 15.42 28.75 27.49
C GLN A 44 14.82 28.98 26.12
N PHE A 45 13.56 28.61 25.95
CA PHE A 45 12.76 28.58 24.74
C PHE A 45 12.45 29.93 24.08
N TYR A 46 13.17 30.99 24.42
CA TYR A 46 12.97 32.32 23.86
C TYR A 46 14.27 33.01 23.53
N ARG A 47 14.51 33.28 22.26
CA ARG A 47 15.70 34.01 21.80
C ARG A 47 15.27 35.39 21.31
N LEU A 48 15.57 36.45 22.05
CA LEU A 48 15.39 37.84 21.64
C LEU A 48 16.71 38.38 21.09
N SER A 49 16.67 38.95 19.85
CA SER A 49 17.79 39.70 19.25
C SER A 49 17.39 41.17 19.09
N PHE A 50 18.26 42.11 19.53
CA PHE A 50 18.04 43.56 19.41
C PHE A 50 19.01 44.18 18.43
N GLU A 51 18.51 45.01 17.51
CA GLU A 51 19.36 45.87 16.67
C GLU A 51 19.61 47.24 17.35
N LYS A 52 20.88 47.60 17.45
CA LYS A 52 21.45 48.70 18.29
C LYS A 52 20.96 50.07 17.90
N ARG A 53 20.29 50.29 16.78
CA ARG A 53 19.94 51.67 16.28
C ARG A 53 18.46 52.00 16.27
N SER A 54 17.53 51.02 16.45
CA SER A 54 16.10 51.25 16.22
C SER A 54 15.19 50.96 17.40
N GLY A 55 15.70 50.45 18.53
CA GLY A 55 14.84 49.94 19.62
C GLY A 55 14.01 48.71 19.23
N ALA A 56 14.35 48.08 18.11
CA ALA A 56 13.63 46.90 17.62
C ALA A 56 14.12 45.63 18.27
N ALA A 57 13.18 44.75 18.63
CA ALA A 57 13.46 43.43 19.21
C ALA A 57 12.81 42.32 18.40
N GLN A 58 13.48 41.19 18.31
CA GLN A 58 12.94 39.99 17.69
C GLN A 58 13.06 38.81 18.66
N GLY A 59 12.01 37.99 18.69
CA GLY A 59 12.05 36.74 19.46
C GLY A 59 11.18 35.67 18.87
N ASP A 60 11.59 34.42 19.09
CA ASP A 60 10.80 33.25 18.77
C ASP A 60 10.13 32.73 20.05
N GLY A 61 8.91 32.28 19.97
CA GLY A 61 8.16 31.80 21.12
C GLY A 61 7.24 30.64 20.80
N LEU A 62 6.84 29.92 21.85
CA LEU A 62 5.90 28.83 21.81
C LEU A 62 4.74 29.12 22.78
N VAL A 63 3.51 29.05 22.27
CA VAL A 63 2.29 29.15 23.12
C VAL A 63 1.39 27.95 22.91
N ARG A 64 0.78 27.50 24.02
CA ARG A 64 -0.27 26.49 24.01
C ARG A 64 -1.61 27.20 24.15
N ILE A 65 -2.51 26.94 23.22
CA ILE A 65 -3.86 27.54 23.19
C ILE A 65 -4.91 26.41 23.08
N LEU A 66 -6.18 26.74 23.17
CA LEU A 66 -7.28 25.80 22.96
C LEU A 66 -8.06 26.17 21.69
N SER A 67 -8.53 25.16 20.95
CA SER A 67 -9.53 25.32 19.91
C SER A 67 -10.94 25.48 20.52
N LYS A 68 -11.95 25.70 19.66
CA LYS A 68 -13.37 25.72 20.05
C LYS A 68 -13.76 24.41 20.78
N GLU A 69 -13.28 23.27 20.34
CA GLU A 69 -13.52 21.94 20.93
C GLU A 69 -12.59 21.66 22.13
N ARG A 70 -11.84 22.67 22.60
CA ARG A 70 -10.87 22.60 23.70
C ARG A 70 -9.69 21.65 23.44
N VAL A 71 -9.38 21.34 22.17
CA VAL A 71 -8.17 20.62 21.80
C VAL A 71 -6.98 21.57 21.96
N PRO A 72 -5.94 21.19 22.72
CA PRO A 72 -4.74 21.99 22.85
C PRO A 72 -3.96 22.04 21.54
N VAL A 73 -3.57 23.25 21.12
CA VAL A 73 -2.74 23.51 19.95
C VAL A 73 -1.49 24.26 20.37
N LEU A 74 -0.35 23.79 19.92
CA LEU A 74 0.94 24.44 20.11
C LEU A 74 1.23 25.33 18.89
N ILE A 75 1.49 26.62 19.14
CA ILE A 75 1.83 27.58 18.10
C ILE A 75 3.26 28.07 18.35
N SER A 76 4.14 27.79 17.42
CA SER A 76 5.46 28.42 17.37
C SER A 76 5.38 29.67 16.49
N TYR A 77 5.93 30.77 17.00
CA TYR A 77 5.84 32.06 16.33
C TYR A 77 7.14 32.83 16.43
N ARG A 78 7.32 33.74 15.46
CA ARG A 78 8.35 34.76 15.47
C ARG A 78 7.69 36.14 15.59
N LEU A 79 8.14 36.93 16.57
CA LEU A 79 7.63 38.27 16.84
C LEU A 79 8.75 39.30 16.67
N ARG A 80 8.49 40.35 15.89
CA ARG A 80 9.33 41.56 15.86
C ARG A 80 8.49 42.73 16.38
N PHE A 81 9.10 43.52 17.25
CA PHE A 81 8.42 44.70 17.83
C PHE A 81 9.43 45.78 18.13
N THR A 82 8.93 47.04 18.21
CA THR A 82 9.67 48.20 18.68
C THR A 82 9.07 48.65 20.00
N LEU A 83 9.96 49.23 20.84
CA LEU A 83 9.58 49.91 22.06
C LEU A 83 9.46 51.38 21.78
N PRO A 84 8.29 51.98 21.69
CA PRO A 84 8.12 53.42 21.49
C PRO A 84 8.35 54.13 22.81
N GLY A 85 9.58 54.59 23.05
CA GLY A 85 9.97 55.32 24.25
C GLY A 85 10.56 54.45 25.37
N GLU A 86 10.98 55.11 26.43
CA GLU A 86 11.66 54.47 27.58
C GLU A 86 10.73 53.78 28.60
N ARG A 87 9.40 53.79 28.39
CA ARG A 87 8.39 53.37 29.38
C ARG A 87 7.43 52.36 28.82
N LEU A 88 7.21 51.25 29.53
CA LEU A 88 6.12 50.29 29.27
C LEU A 88 4.97 50.57 30.23
N PRO A 89 3.71 50.71 29.73
CA PRO A 89 2.57 51.05 30.57
C PRO A 89 2.14 49.99 31.58
N ASP A 90 2.37 48.71 31.29
CA ASP A 90 2.03 47.58 32.16
C ASP A 90 3.21 46.65 32.35
N SER A 91 3.96 46.90 33.42
CA SER A 91 5.20 46.15 33.74
C SER A 91 5.06 45.20 34.95
N SER A 92 3.85 45.06 35.51
CA SER A 92 3.63 44.28 36.75
C SER A 92 4.09 42.82 36.64
N GLY A 93 3.84 42.14 35.49
CA GLY A 93 4.34 40.76 35.25
C GLY A 93 5.81 40.66 34.87
N LEU A 94 6.44 41.74 34.41
CA LEU A 94 7.86 41.74 34.04
C LEU A 94 8.80 41.52 35.23
N VAL A 95 8.37 41.90 36.41
CA VAL A 95 9.15 41.88 37.63
C VAL A 95 9.27 40.48 38.20
N GLN A 96 8.20 39.64 38.03
CA GLN A 96 8.13 38.28 38.55
C GLN A 96 8.67 37.23 37.58
N ASP A 97 8.31 37.30 36.27
CA ASP A 97 8.50 36.21 35.34
C ASP A 97 9.49 36.50 34.19
N GLY A 98 9.95 37.74 34.06
CA GLY A 98 10.84 38.20 33.01
C GLY A 98 10.16 38.45 31.64
N TRP A 99 10.84 39.15 30.77
CA TRP A 99 10.33 39.58 29.46
C TRP A 99 9.76 38.45 28.60
N SER A 100 10.45 37.31 28.57
CA SER A 100 10.05 36.16 27.74
C SER A 100 8.75 35.55 28.20
N ALA A 101 8.53 35.41 29.50
CA ALA A 101 7.32 34.89 30.08
C ALA A 101 6.13 35.86 29.88
N TRP A 102 6.37 37.12 30.13
CA TRP A 102 5.40 38.18 29.98
C TRP A 102 4.90 38.33 28.53
N ILE A 103 5.81 38.36 27.52
CA ILE A 103 5.41 38.41 26.10
C ILE A 103 4.65 37.12 25.72
N ARG A 104 5.08 35.95 26.13
CA ARG A 104 4.38 34.69 25.89
C ARG A 104 2.97 34.70 26.46
N ALA A 105 2.76 35.23 27.66
CA ALA A 105 1.45 35.37 28.29
C ALA A 105 0.54 36.27 27.42
N ARG A 106 1.02 37.44 27.01
CA ARG A 106 0.26 38.39 26.21
C ARG A 106 -0.06 37.88 24.78
N VAL A 107 0.91 37.20 24.14
CA VAL A 107 0.67 36.54 22.86
C VAL A 107 -0.36 35.42 23.02
N ARG A 108 -0.25 34.59 24.09
CA ARG A 108 -1.20 33.53 24.39
C ARG A 108 -2.63 34.11 24.58
N GLU A 109 -2.81 35.15 25.39
CA GLU A 109 -4.10 35.81 25.57
C GLU A 109 -4.71 36.30 24.25
N ALA A 110 -3.89 36.98 23.42
CA ALA A 110 -4.33 37.49 22.14
C ALA A 110 -4.73 36.41 21.14
N VAL A 111 -3.95 35.34 21.11
CA VAL A 111 -4.20 34.20 20.22
C VAL A 111 -5.39 33.38 20.71
N SER A 112 -5.49 33.09 22.02
CA SER A 112 -6.61 32.36 22.61
C SER A 112 -7.96 33.03 22.32
N ALA A 113 -8.03 34.38 22.42
CA ALA A 113 -9.25 35.12 22.15
C ALA A 113 -9.81 34.90 20.72
N VAL A 114 -8.93 34.54 19.77
CA VAL A 114 -9.33 34.22 18.40
C VAL A 114 -9.59 32.72 18.25
N THR A 115 -8.70 31.86 18.78
CA THR A 115 -8.72 30.42 18.51
C THR A 115 -9.80 29.66 19.27
N GLU A 116 -10.23 30.12 20.44
CA GLU A 116 -11.33 29.50 21.20
C GLU A 116 -12.69 29.55 20.48
N GLN A 117 -12.80 30.35 19.45
CA GLN A 117 -13.99 30.40 18.58
C GLN A 117 -13.82 29.58 17.27
N VAL A 118 -12.64 29.06 16.99
CA VAL A 118 -12.31 28.41 15.74
C VAL A 118 -12.19 26.89 15.93
N PRO A 119 -12.90 26.08 15.12
CA PRO A 119 -12.76 24.62 15.13
C PRO A 119 -11.31 24.18 14.88
N VAL A 120 -10.89 23.10 15.55
CA VAL A 120 -9.52 22.56 15.43
C VAL A 120 -9.17 22.18 14.00
N GLU A 121 -10.13 21.60 13.27
CA GLU A 121 -9.96 21.23 11.87
C GLU A 121 -9.70 22.43 10.96
N GLU A 122 -10.31 23.56 11.28
CA GLU A 122 -10.10 24.80 10.57
C GLU A 122 -8.77 25.48 10.94
N LEU A 123 -8.33 25.34 12.19
CA LEU A 123 -7.02 25.84 12.63
C LEU A 123 -5.86 25.09 11.91
N LEU A 124 -6.07 23.80 11.59
CA LEU A 124 -5.06 22.93 10.99
C LEU A 124 -5.16 22.86 9.45
N SER A 125 -6.20 23.44 8.84
CA SER A 125 -6.41 23.36 7.39
C SER A 125 -5.37 24.17 6.59
N PRO A 126 -4.76 23.62 5.53
CA PRO A 126 -3.81 24.33 4.67
C PRO A 126 -4.47 25.24 3.61
N THR A 127 -5.80 25.42 3.65
CA THR A 127 -6.56 26.17 2.63
C THR A 127 -6.37 27.69 2.68
N SER A 128 -6.86 28.41 1.64
CA SER A 128 -6.82 29.88 1.54
C SER A 128 -7.45 30.62 2.74
N GLN A 129 -8.40 29.99 3.41
CA GLN A 129 -8.97 30.52 4.66
C GLN A 129 -7.93 30.60 5.78
N PHE A 130 -6.89 29.80 5.74
CA PHE A 130 -5.79 29.84 6.70
C PHE A 130 -4.95 31.13 6.55
N ALA A 131 -4.76 31.64 5.35
CA ALA A 131 -4.07 32.94 5.14
C ALA A 131 -4.84 34.08 5.80
N THR A 132 -6.16 34.15 5.60
CA THR A 132 -7.03 35.15 6.23
C THR A 132 -7.02 35.05 7.76
N ARG A 133 -6.96 33.84 8.32
CA ARG A 133 -6.90 33.61 9.77
C ARG A 133 -5.53 33.91 10.36
N ARG A 134 -4.44 33.65 9.66
CA ARG A 134 -3.10 34.12 10.05
C ARG A 134 -3.09 35.65 10.19
N ASP A 135 -3.73 36.34 9.30
CA ASP A 135 -3.84 37.81 9.37
C ASP A 135 -4.71 38.26 10.54
N LEU A 136 -5.81 37.58 10.85
CA LEU A 136 -6.61 37.83 12.05
C LEU A 136 -5.81 37.63 13.34
N LEU A 137 -5.04 36.54 13.41
CA LEU A 137 -4.16 36.27 14.57
C LEU A 137 -3.06 37.33 14.66
N ARG A 138 -2.46 37.74 13.53
CA ARG A 138 -1.48 38.81 13.47
C ARG A 138 -2.06 40.13 13.99
N GLN A 139 -3.25 40.50 13.54
CA GLN A 139 -3.93 41.72 13.97
C GLN A 139 -4.33 41.64 15.47
N ALA A 140 -4.78 40.48 15.96
CA ALA A 140 -5.13 40.30 17.37
C ALA A 140 -3.90 40.46 18.26
N VAL A 141 -2.79 39.85 17.91
CA VAL A 141 -1.51 39.97 18.62
C VAL A 141 -1.01 41.41 18.58
N ALA A 142 -1.03 42.08 17.43
CA ALA A 142 -0.60 43.47 17.28
C ALA A 142 -1.45 44.42 18.15
N ARG A 143 -2.78 44.30 18.12
CA ARG A 143 -3.69 45.09 18.94
C ARG A 143 -3.51 44.84 20.45
N HIS A 144 -3.32 43.58 20.84
CA HIS A 144 -3.18 43.24 22.26
C HIS A 144 -1.84 43.73 22.82
N LEU A 145 -0.74 43.58 22.10
CA LEU A 145 0.57 44.03 22.50
C LEU A 145 0.68 45.57 22.45
N ALA A 146 -0.04 46.23 21.52
CA ALA A 146 -0.10 47.70 21.47
C ALA A 146 -0.72 48.30 22.74
N ARG A 147 -1.73 47.66 23.31
CA ARG A 147 -2.33 48.09 24.60
C ARG A 147 -1.30 48.03 25.74
N SER A 148 -0.32 47.13 25.63
CA SER A 148 0.78 46.98 26.57
C SER A 148 2.00 47.84 26.21
N GLY A 149 1.87 48.79 25.26
CA GLY A 149 2.93 49.69 24.84
C GLY A 149 3.97 49.13 23.89
N LEU A 150 3.74 47.98 23.29
CA LEU A 150 4.62 47.38 22.31
C LEU A 150 4.07 47.60 20.89
N GLN A 151 4.88 48.18 20.00
CA GLN A 151 4.52 48.26 18.58
C GLN A 151 5.04 47.07 17.81
N VAL A 152 4.13 46.16 17.42
CA VAL A 152 4.45 44.96 16.63
C VAL A 152 4.73 45.36 15.20
N THR A 153 5.94 45.07 14.71
CA THR A 153 6.35 45.31 13.32
C THR A 153 6.20 44.06 12.45
N ALA A 154 6.31 42.85 13.02
CA ALA A 154 5.99 41.59 12.37
C ALA A 154 5.57 40.53 13.39
N PHE A 155 4.61 39.69 13.00
CA PHE A 155 4.22 38.48 13.72
C PHE A 155 4.05 37.36 12.70
N GLU A 156 4.87 36.35 12.78
CA GLU A 156 4.87 35.19 11.87
C GLU A 156 4.59 33.93 12.68
N ILE A 157 3.61 33.14 12.23
CA ILE A 157 3.38 31.79 12.76
C ILE A 157 4.27 30.84 11.97
N ALA A 158 5.28 30.28 12.61
CA ALA A 158 6.22 29.34 12.00
C ALA A 158 5.57 27.94 11.90
N GLN A 159 4.87 27.51 12.98
CA GLN A 159 4.28 26.19 13.05
C GLN A 159 3.04 26.19 13.95
N MET A 160 2.06 25.39 13.60
CA MET A 160 0.86 25.19 14.41
C MET A 160 0.56 23.68 14.47
N GLU A 161 0.67 23.09 15.65
CA GLU A 161 0.51 21.67 15.88
C GLU A 161 -0.49 21.39 17.00
N PRO A 162 -1.47 20.50 16.78
CA PRO A 162 -2.35 20.07 17.85
C PRO A 162 -1.61 19.14 18.83
N ASP A 163 -2.08 19.11 20.07
CA ASP A 163 -1.73 18.01 20.96
C ASP A 163 -2.33 16.72 20.36
N ARG A 164 -1.46 15.85 19.86
CA ARG A 164 -1.85 14.66 19.09
C ARG A 164 -2.81 13.76 19.87
N ARG A 165 -2.57 13.56 21.16
CA ARG A 165 -3.40 12.68 21.99
C ARG A 165 -4.79 13.26 22.20
N ALA A 166 -4.89 14.54 22.51
CA ALA A 166 -6.15 15.23 22.70
C ALA A 166 -6.95 15.33 21.39
N LEU A 167 -6.29 15.57 20.27
CA LEU A 167 -6.93 15.60 18.94
C LEU A 167 -7.50 14.22 18.57
N LEU A 168 -6.74 13.16 18.79
CA LEU A 168 -7.20 11.79 18.50
C LEU A 168 -8.40 11.41 19.39
N GLU A 169 -8.38 11.78 20.68
CA GLU A 169 -9.51 11.53 21.57
C GLU A 169 -10.76 12.32 21.14
N TYR A 170 -10.62 13.59 20.79
CA TYR A 170 -11.70 14.38 20.22
C TYR A 170 -12.28 13.71 18.96
N LYS A 171 -11.43 13.33 18.00
CA LYS A 171 -11.85 12.65 16.76
C LYS A 171 -12.57 11.33 17.06
N ARG A 172 -12.07 10.52 18.01
CA ARG A 172 -12.76 9.28 18.43
C ARG A 172 -14.16 9.55 18.95
N GLN A 173 -14.32 10.56 19.78
CA GLN A 173 -15.62 10.91 20.34
C GLN A 173 -16.59 11.39 19.24
N GLU A 174 -16.14 12.23 18.32
CA GLU A 174 -16.96 12.69 17.20
C GLU A 174 -17.36 11.54 16.26
N LEU A 175 -16.40 10.68 15.88
CA LEU A 175 -16.69 9.50 15.06
C LEU A 175 -17.69 8.56 15.73
N ARG A 176 -17.61 8.38 17.06
CA ARG A 176 -18.61 7.60 17.82
C ARG A 176 -19.96 8.29 17.93
N ARG A 177 -20.02 9.62 17.99
CA ARG A 177 -21.28 10.38 18.00
C ARG A 177 -21.99 10.33 16.65
N ASN A 178 -21.28 10.62 15.59
CA ASN A 178 -21.80 10.51 14.21
C ASN A 178 -22.28 9.08 13.91
N ALA A 179 -21.61 8.13 14.51
CA ALA A 179 -21.94 6.74 14.48
C ALA A 179 -23.35 6.41 15.00
N ARG A 180 -23.87 7.12 15.95
CA ARG A 180 -25.18 6.81 16.59
C ARG A 180 -26.39 7.24 15.76
N GLY A 181 -26.21 8.10 14.75
CA GLY A 181 -27.33 8.72 14.03
C GLY A 181 -27.67 8.16 12.65
N VAL A 182 -26.74 7.44 11.98
CA VAL A 182 -26.84 7.12 10.55
C VAL A 182 -26.39 5.70 10.19
N ALA A 183 -26.09 4.84 11.17
CA ALA A 183 -25.52 3.54 10.86
C ALA A 183 -26.51 2.59 10.19
N GLY A 184 -26.36 2.45 8.90
CA GLY A 184 -26.93 1.33 8.16
C GLY A 184 -26.19 0.02 8.45
N ARG A 185 -26.85 -1.09 8.18
CA ARG A 185 -26.28 -2.44 8.22
C ARG A 185 -25.70 -2.79 6.84
N VAL A 186 -24.52 -3.42 6.80
CA VAL A 186 -23.89 -3.86 5.55
C VAL A 186 -23.49 -5.33 5.64
N ALA A 187 -23.82 -6.10 4.62
CA ALA A 187 -23.33 -7.47 4.41
C ALA A 187 -22.59 -7.54 3.08
N ILE A 188 -21.32 -7.93 3.10
CA ILE A 188 -20.46 -8.07 1.92
C ILE A 188 -20.20 -9.54 1.67
N PHE A 189 -20.60 -10.04 0.51
CA PHE A 189 -20.29 -11.39 0.03
C PHE A 189 -19.25 -11.31 -1.06
N ALA A 190 -18.06 -11.83 -0.80
CA ALA A 190 -16.95 -11.89 -1.73
C ALA A 190 -16.95 -13.24 -2.47
N LEU A 191 -17.00 -13.19 -3.79
CA LEU A 191 -16.88 -14.36 -4.66
C LEU A 191 -15.55 -14.25 -5.41
N ASP A 192 -14.51 -14.91 -4.95
CA ASP A 192 -13.18 -14.79 -5.54
C ASP A 192 -13.17 -15.32 -6.98
N GLY A 193 -12.63 -14.55 -7.93
CA GLY A 193 -12.61 -14.93 -9.35
C GLY A 193 -13.99 -14.97 -10.06
N ALA A 194 -15.06 -14.43 -9.45
CA ALA A 194 -16.34 -14.34 -10.14
C ALA A 194 -16.30 -13.30 -11.27
N ASP A 195 -16.99 -13.61 -12.37
CA ASP A 195 -16.94 -12.83 -13.59
C ASP A 195 -18.33 -12.61 -14.19
N TRP A 196 -18.55 -11.43 -14.78
CA TRP A 196 -19.84 -11.09 -15.39
C TRP A 196 -20.25 -12.02 -16.53
N GLU A 197 -19.30 -12.56 -17.30
CA GLU A 197 -19.59 -13.48 -18.40
C GLU A 197 -20.23 -14.77 -17.84
N LEU A 198 -19.60 -15.39 -16.83
CA LEU A 198 -20.14 -16.59 -16.18
C LEU A 198 -21.43 -16.31 -15.42
N LEU A 199 -21.48 -15.24 -14.62
CA LEU A 199 -22.69 -14.91 -13.84
C LEU A 199 -23.90 -14.64 -14.76
N THR A 200 -23.69 -14.02 -15.92
CA THR A 200 -24.74 -13.78 -16.90
C THR A 200 -25.24 -15.10 -17.52
N GLU A 201 -24.30 -15.98 -17.89
CA GLU A 201 -24.63 -17.31 -18.41
C GLU A 201 -25.49 -18.11 -17.40
N LEU A 202 -24.97 -18.28 -16.17
CA LEU A 202 -25.66 -19.05 -15.13
C LEU A 202 -26.99 -18.42 -14.69
N SER A 203 -27.11 -17.09 -14.74
CA SER A 203 -28.35 -16.38 -14.47
C SER A 203 -29.38 -16.66 -15.54
N ASN A 204 -29.00 -16.68 -16.83
CA ASN A 204 -29.89 -16.98 -17.95
C ASN A 204 -30.35 -18.43 -17.90
N ASP A 205 -29.51 -19.36 -17.46
CA ASP A 205 -29.81 -20.78 -17.26
C ASP A 205 -30.65 -21.05 -16.00
N GLY A 206 -30.96 -20.01 -15.21
CA GLY A 206 -31.73 -20.12 -13.97
C GLY A 206 -31.02 -20.84 -12.82
N ARG A 207 -29.71 -20.97 -12.89
CA ARG A 207 -28.89 -21.70 -11.91
C ARG A 207 -28.54 -20.91 -10.67
N ILE A 208 -28.60 -19.57 -10.75
CA ILE A 208 -28.23 -18.65 -9.65
C ILE A 208 -29.36 -17.62 -9.41
N PRO A 209 -30.54 -18.06 -8.98
CA PRO A 209 -31.72 -17.20 -8.85
C PRO A 209 -31.57 -16.11 -7.78
N ASN A 210 -30.85 -16.36 -6.67
CA ASN A 210 -30.66 -15.38 -5.62
C ASN A 210 -29.71 -14.26 -6.07
N ILE A 211 -28.56 -14.59 -6.68
CA ILE A 211 -27.65 -13.61 -7.26
C ILE A 211 -28.32 -12.82 -8.38
N ARG A 212 -29.15 -13.49 -9.20
CA ARG A 212 -29.97 -12.83 -10.21
C ARG A 212 -30.94 -11.81 -9.58
N ALA A 213 -31.58 -12.14 -8.48
CA ALA A 213 -32.49 -11.22 -7.78
C ALA A 213 -31.71 -9.99 -7.25
N LEU A 214 -30.52 -10.17 -6.69
CA LEU A 214 -29.66 -9.08 -6.25
C LEU A 214 -29.26 -8.16 -7.41
N THR A 215 -28.87 -8.73 -8.56
CA THR A 215 -28.46 -7.96 -9.74
C THR A 215 -29.61 -7.22 -10.41
N GLN A 216 -30.79 -7.82 -10.44
CA GLN A 216 -31.98 -7.21 -11.08
C GLN A 216 -32.68 -6.17 -10.19
N GLY A 217 -32.69 -6.39 -8.87
CA GLY A 217 -33.32 -5.49 -7.89
C GLY A 217 -32.39 -4.38 -7.36
N GLY A 218 -31.10 -4.45 -7.66
CA GLY A 218 -30.09 -3.54 -7.17
C GLY A 218 -29.43 -2.68 -8.25
N THR A 219 -28.19 -2.31 -8.00
CA THR A 219 -27.33 -1.64 -8.96
C THR A 219 -26.03 -2.41 -9.13
N SER A 220 -25.47 -2.40 -10.32
CA SER A 220 -24.28 -3.17 -10.67
C SER A 220 -23.20 -2.29 -11.28
N ALA A 221 -21.96 -2.69 -11.10
CA ALA A 221 -20.81 -2.04 -11.72
C ALA A 221 -19.75 -3.07 -12.17
N THR A 222 -18.97 -2.65 -13.13
CA THR A 222 -17.71 -3.28 -13.50
C THR A 222 -16.64 -2.78 -12.53
N LEU A 223 -16.04 -3.67 -11.72
CA LEU A 223 -15.07 -3.32 -10.68
C LEU A 223 -13.65 -3.33 -11.25
N GLN A 224 -13.07 -2.15 -11.47
CA GLN A 224 -11.69 -2.02 -11.92
C GLN A 224 -10.72 -2.38 -10.80
N THR A 225 -9.84 -3.34 -11.07
CA THR A 225 -8.86 -3.83 -10.11
C THR A 225 -7.44 -3.37 -10.47
N ILE A 226 -6.50 -3.63 -9.58
CA ILE A 226 -5.06 -3.39 -9.78
C ILE A 226 -4.37 -4.63 -10.30
N GLN A 227 -3.18 -4.46 -10.86
CA GLN A 227 -2.32 -5.53 -11.31
C GLN A 227 -1.06 -5.61 -10.41
N PRO A 228 -0.52 -6.83 -10.19
CA PRO A 228 -1.06 -8.14 -10.59
C PRO A 228 -2.30 -8.54 -9.78
N THR A 229 -3.16 -9.38 -10.37
CA THR A 229 -4.40 -9.87 -9.73
C THR A 229 -4.14 -11.02 -8.75
N VAL A 230 -3.22 -10.81 -7.83
CA VAL A 230 -2.90 -11.75 -6.73
C VAL A 230 -3.94 -11.59 -5.64
N SER A 231 -4.70 -12.65 -5.31
CA SER A 231 -5.85 -12.56 -4.39
C SER A 231 -5.55 -11.85 -3.07
N PRO A 232 -4.53 -12.19 -2.27
CA PRO A 232 -4.25 -11.46 -1.03
C PRO A 232 -3.96 -9.98 -1.26
N LEU A 233 -3.29 -9.60 -2.36
CA LEU A 233 -2.99 -8.21 -2.70
C LEU A 233 -4.26 -7.43 -3.03
N VAL A 234 -5.10 -7.94 -3.96
CA VAL A 234 -6.30 -7.22 -4.40
C VAL A 234 -7.38 -7.17 -3.32
N TRP A 235 -7.57 -8.28 -2.57
CA TRP A 235 -8.54 -8.32 -1.47
C TRP A 235 -8.13 -7.45 -0.28
N THR A 236 -6.84 -7.35 0.02
CA THR A 236 -6.36 -6.41 1.06
C THR A 236 -6.50 -4.97 0.60
N SER A 237 -6.23 -4.67 -0.68
CA SER A 237 -6.47 -3.34 -1.25
C SER A 237 -7.95 -2.96 -1.20
N LEU A 238 -8.86 -3.89 -1.55
CA LEU A 238 -10.30 -3.70 -1.46
C LEU A 238 -10.74 -3.46 -0.01
N ALA A 239 -10.21 -4.22 0.96
CA ALA A 239 -10.61 -4.12 2.36
C ALA A 239 -10.03 -2.91 3.10
N THR A 240 -8.93 -2.33 2.62
CA THR A 240 -8.28 -1.15 3.23
C THR A 240 -8.60 0.16 2.52
N GLY A 241 -8.99 0.10 1.24
CA GLY A 241 -9.07 1.27 0.36
C GLY A 241 -7.71 1.89 0.03
N LEU A 242 -6.60 1.14 0.27
CA LEU A 242 -5.23 1.60 0.12
C LEU A 242 -4.45 0.73 -0.87
N THR A 243 -3.36 1.29 -1.41
CA THR A 243 -2.45 0.58 -2.31
C THR A 243 -1.55 -0.42 -1.59
N PRO A 244 -0.98 -1.40 -2.32
CA PRO A 244 -0.10 -2.43 -1.77
C PRO A 244 1.11 -1.90 -1.01
N ASP A 245 1.71 -0.79 -1.45
CA ASP A 245 2.81 -0.12 -0.75
C ASP A 245 2.40 0.42 0.63
N ARG A 246 1.14 0.82 0.78
CA ARG A 246 0.58 1.32 2.05
C ARG A 246 0.18 0.18 2.99
N HIS A 247 -0.57 -0.80 2.49
CA HIS A 247 -1.00 -1.91 3.36
C HIS A 247 0.02 -3.04 3.49
N GLY A 248 1.04 -3.13 2.65
CA GLY A 248 2.20 -4.00 2.77
C GLY A 248 1.98 -5.47 2.39
N VAL A 249 0.85 -5.84 1.81
CA VAL A 249 0.55 -7.21 1.34
C VAL A 249 0.66 -7.22 -0.19
N ILE A 250 1.60 -7.99 -0.71
CA ILE A 250 1.94 -8.00 -2.15
C ILE A 250 1.89 -9.39 -2.79
N ASP A 251 1.87 -10.44 -1.97
CA ASP A 251 1.96 -11.84 -2.43
C ASP A 251 1.21 -12.76 -1.45
N PHE A 252 1.12 -14.06 -1.74
CA PHE A 252 0.56 -15.10 -0.88
C PHE A 252 1.41 -15.37 0.36
N THR A 253 2.69 -15.03 0.30
CA THR A 253 3.65 -15.25 1.39
C THR A 253 4.35 -13.95 1.79
N ASP A 254 4.55 -13.78 3.08
CA ASP A 254 5.46 -12.77 3.61
C ASP A 254 6.88 -13.30 3.47
N ARG A 255 7.61 -12.79 2.48
CA ARG A 255 8.98 -13.26 2.16
C ARG A 255 9.96 -13.01 3.31
N ALA A 256 9.77 -11.92 4.08
CA ALA A 256 10.65 -11.61 5.20
C ALA A 256 10.46 -12.57 6.38
N ALA A 257 9.21 -12.99 6.62
CA ALA A 257 8.86 -13.92 7.69
C ALA A 257 8.80 -15.39 7.23
N ASN A 258 8.92 -15.65 5.92
CA ASN A 258 8.80 -16.95 5.28
C ASN A 258 7.53 -17.73 5.71
N ARG A 259 6.39 -17.06 5.70
CA ARG A 259 5.10 -17.60 6.13
C ARG A 259 3.95 -17.04 5.28
N PRO A 260 2.76 -17.67 5.27
CA PRO A 260 1.56 -17.10 4.67
C PRO A 260 1.25 -15.70 5.19
N VAL A 261 0.72 -14.83 4.32
CA VAL A 261 0.26 -13.51 4.74
C VAL A 261 -0.98 -13.61 5.61
N ASP A 262 -1.05 -12.77 6.63
CA ASP A 262 -2.12 -12.73 7.63
C ASP A 262 -2.42 -11.29 8.07
N GLY A 263 -3.29 -11.10 9.07
CA GLY A 263 -3.60 -9.81 9.65
C GLY A 263 -2.38 -9.09 10.26
N GLY A 264 -1.37 -9.85 10.71
CA GLY A 264 -0.11 -9.31 11.23
C GLY A 264 0.82 -8.79 10.12
N THR A 265 0.70 -9.30 8.90
CA THR A 265 1.45 -8.81 7.73
C THR A 265 0.92 -7.43 7.29
N ARG A 266 -0.39 -7.22 7.43
CA ARG A 266 -1.06 -5.99 7.01
C ARG A 266 -0.65 -4.79 7.88
N ARG A 267 -0.15 -3.74 7.24
CA ARG A 267 0.35 -2.51 7.90
C ARG A 267 -0.76 -1.52 8.25
N ALA A 268 -1.83 -1.48 7.48
CA ALA A 268 -2.94 -0.54 7.64
C ALA A 268 -4.19 -1.20 8.23
N PRO A 269 -5.06 -0.48 8.96
CA PRO A 269 -6.36 -1.02 9.37
C PRO A 269 -7.25 -1.26 8.15
N ALA A 270 -7.97 -2.38 8.16
CA ALA A 270 -8.99 -2.67 7.16
C ALA A 270 -10.38 -2.23 7.64
N LEU A 271 -11.36 -2.33 6.77
CA LEU A 271 -12.74 -1.90 7.00
C LEU A 271 -13.32 -2.45 8.31
N GLN A 272 -13.10 -3.73 8.59
CA GLN A 272 -13.57 -4.36 9.83
C GLN A 272 -12.90 -3.79 11.08
N ASP A 273 -11.59 -3.50 11.02
CA ASP A 273 -10.89 -2.90 12.14
C ASP A 273 -11.42 -1.50 12.41
N ILE A 274 -11.60 -0.70 11.35
CA ILE A 274 -12.15 0.65 11.42
C ILE A 274 -13.57 0.60 12.00
N ALA A 275 -14.44 -0.23 11.45
CA ALA A 275 -15.82 -0.36 11.88
C ALA A 275 -15.89 -0.71 13.37
N GLU A 276 -15.20 -1.76 13.82
CA GLU A 276 -15.22 -2.21 15.22
C GLU A 276 -14.65 -1.16 16.18
N ALA A 277 -13.54 -0.50 15.83
CA ALA A 277 -12.92 0.53 16.66
C ALA A 277 -13.85 1.71 16.97
N PHE A 278 -14.80 1.99 16.07
CA PHE A 278 -15.79 3.05 16.21
C PHE A 278 -17.20 2.56 16.56
N GLY A 279 -17.31 1.36 17.13
CA GLY A 279 -18.53 0.83 17.72
C GLY A 279 -19.50 0.21 16.73
N ARG A 280 -19.04 -0.14 15.53
CA ARG A 280 -19.78 -0.96 14.55
C ARG A 280 -19.38 -2.41 14.74
N LYS A 281 -20.19 -3.19 15.45
CA LYS A 281 -19.94 -4.62 15.63
C LYS A 281 -19.69 -5.29 14.28
N THR A 282 -18.62 -6.09 14.19
CA THR A 282 -18.22 -6.75 12.95
C THR A 282 -18.27 -8.27 13.07
N LEU A 283 -18.56 -8.93 11.95
CA LEU A 283 -18.36 -10.35 11.74
C LEU A 283 -17.59 -10.53 10.42
N VAL A 284 -16.46 -11.22 10.46
CA VAL A 284 -15.65 -11.52 9.28
C VAL A 284 -15.42 -13.01 9.19
N VAL A 285 -15.74 -13.59 8.04
CA VAL A 285 -15.56 -15.02 7.76
C VAL A 285 -14.73 -15.17 6.50
N ASP A 286 -13.64 -15.92 6.59
CA ASP A 286 -12.81 -16.33 5.45
C ASP A 286 -12.26 -15.14 4.62
N TRP A 287 -11.84 -14.07 5.26
CA TRP A 287 -11.38 -12.90 4.53
C TRP A 287 -9.85 -12.75 4.56
N TRP A 288 -9.22 -12.45 3.40
CA TRP A 288 -7.79 -12.23 3.30
C TRP A 288 -7.27 -11.19 4.30
N THR A 289 -6.24 -11.56 5.04
CA THR A 289 -5.56 -10.72 6.04
C THR A 289 -6.47 -10.18 7.18
N ALA A 290 -7.63 -10.80 7.41
CA ALA A 290 -8.49 -10.43 8.53
C ALA A 290 -8.07 -11.09 9.85
N TRP A 291 -7.46 -12.25 9.80
CA TRP A 291 -6.96 -13.00 10.94
C TRP A 291 -5.44 -12.81 11.14
N PRO A 292 -4.93 -12.60 12.37
CA PRO A 292 -5.68 -12.17 13.55
C PRO A 292 -6.20 -10.73 13.40
N PRO A 293 -7.31 -10.38 14.06
CA PRO A 293 -7.85 -9.02 14.02
C PRO A 293 -6.98 -8.03 14.78
N ARG A 294 -7.01 -6.74 14.40
CA ARG A 294 -6.31 -5.65 15.11
C ARG A 294 -7.08 -5.13 16.32
N VAL A 295 -8.35 -5.48 16.46
CA VAL A 295 -9.27 -4.97 17.49
C VAL A 295 -9.86 -6.14 18.25
N ASP A 296 -9.73 -6.11 19.57
CA ASP A 296 -10.18 -7.22 20.44
C ASP A 296 -11.68 -7.53 20.34
N GLY A 297 -12.49 -6.54 19.99
CA GLY A 297 -13.94 -6.70 19.84
C GLY A 297 -14.38 -7.38 18.55
N ALA A 298 -13.54 -7.41 17.52
CA ALA A 298 -13.90 -7.97 16.22
C ALA A 298 -14.12 -9.49 16.30
N VAL A 299 -15.18 -9.99 15.64
CA VAL A 299 -15.40 -11.44 15.50
C VAL A 299 -14.90 -11.86 14.14
N THR A 300 -13.91 -12.76 14.13
CA THR A 300 -13.36 -13.36 12.91
C THR A 300 -13.36 -14.88 13.00
N PHE A 301 -13.60 -15.52 11.87
CA PHE A 301 -13.59 -16.97 11.73
C PHE A 301 -12.88 -17.38 10.45
N ASP A 302 -11.96 -18.36 10.58
CA ASP A 302 -11.18 -18.96 9.52
C ASP A 302 -10.29 -17.98 8.71
N SER A 303 -9.58 -18.54 7.76
CA SER A 303 -8.63 -17.85 6.87
C SER A 303 -8.73 -18.46 5.47
N PRO A 304 -8.52 -17.70 4.40
CA PRO A 304 -8.55 -18.22 3.03
C PRO A 304 -7.57 -19.36 2.77
N VAL A 305 -7.83 -20.09 1.70
CA VAL A 305 -7.02 -21.20 1.16
C VAL A 305 -7.23 -22.52 1.88
N VAL A 306 -6.98 -22.61 3.17
CA VAL A 306 -7.15 -23.88 3.94
C VAL A 306 -8.04 -23.69 5.14
N LEU A 307 -8.89 -24.68 5.41
CA LEU A 307 -9.76 -24.66 6.59
C LEU A 307 -8.93 -24.65 7.87
N MET A 308 -9.16 -23.65 8.70
CA MET A 308 -8.50 -23.46 10.00
C MET A 308 -9.54 -23.21 11.10
N PRO A 309 -10.26 -24.23 11.57
CA PRO A 309 -11.39 -24.06 12.50
C PRO A 309 -10.97 -23.45 13.85
N ASP A 310 -9.68 -23.49 14.18
CA ASP A 310 -9.11 -22.85 15.37
C ASP A 310 -8.81 -21.36 15.21
N ALA A 311 -8.83 -20.84 13.97
CA ALA A 311 -8.67 -19.41 13.67
C ALA A 311 -9.96 -18.65 13.96
N VAL A 312 -10.38 -18.62 15.22
CA VAL A 312 -11.59 -17.91 15.68
C VAL A 312 -11.25 -16.89 16.75
N HIS A 313 -11.74 -15.67 16.57
CA HIS A 313 -11.59 -14.60 17.54
C HIS A 313 -12.97 -14.00 17.91
N PRO A 314 -13.27 -13.76 19.19
CA PRO A 314 -12.49 -14.16 20.38
C PRO A 314 -12.41 -15.68 20.55
N ALA A 315 -11.33 -16.17 21.12
CA ALA A 315 -11.10 -17.62 21.31
C ALA A 315 -12.22 -18.35 22.08
N ALA A 316 -12.98 -17.63 22.91
CA ALA A 316 -14.16 -18.16 23.61
C ALA A 316 -15.26 -18.70 22.68
N LEU A 317 -15.28 -18.28 21.42
CA LEU A 317 -16.24 -18.75 20.41
C LEU A 317 -15.87 -20.14 19.85
N ARG A 318 -14.64 -20.62 20.09
CA ARG A 318 -14.15 -21.91 19.57
C ARG A 318 -15.03 -23.09 19.93
N ALA A 319 -15.46 -23.17 21.19
CA ALA A 319 -16.35 -24.25 21.65
C ALA A 319 -17.69 -24.30 20.87
N ARG A 320 -18.08 -23.20 20.30
CA ARG A 320 -19.31 -23.02 19.52
C ARG A 320 -19.16 -23.31 18.03
N THR A 321 -18.04 -22.93 17.47
CA THR A 321 -17.75 -23.12 16.04
C THR A 321 -17.24 -24.52 15.75
N ALA A 322 -16.52 -25.14 16.67
CA ALA A 322 -15.97 -26.49 16.49
C ALA A 322 -17.00 -27.56 16.08
N PRO A 323 -18.22 -27.63 16.67
CA PRO A 323 -19.23 -28.62 16.24
C PRO A 323 -19.79 -28.37 14.84
N LEU A 324 -19.56 -27.17 14.25
CA LEU A 324 -20.05 -26.78 12.93
C LEU A 324 -19.03 -27.14 11.83
N THR A 325 -17.84 -27.55 12.21
CA THR A 325 -16.77 -27.95 11.28
C THR A 325 -17.18 -29.18 10.50
N VAL A 326 -17.07 -29.09 9.19
CA VAL A 326 -17.25 -30.20 8.26
C VAL A 326 -15.87 -30.75 7.92
N ALA A 327 -15.53 -31.93 8.45
CA ALA A 327 -14.29 -32.59 8.10
C ALA A 327 -14.33 -33.05 6.64
N PRO A 328 -13.26 -32.86 5.83
CA PRO A 328 -13.22 -33.35 4.46
C PRO A 328 -13.56 -34.85 4.36
N GLU A 329 -13.12 -35.65 5.33
CA GLU A 329 -13.37 -37.09 5.41
C GLU A 329 -14.85 -37.45 5.58
N SER A 330 -15.65 -36.50 6.09
CA SER A 330 -17.12 -36.71 6.23
C SER A 330 -17.87 -36.49 4.91
N ILE A 331 -17.20 -35.94 3.89
CA ILE A 331 -17.80 -35.71 2.57
C ILE A 331 -17.55 -36.96 1.70
N GLY A 332 -18.59 -37.74 1.49
CA GLY A 332 -18.54 -38.92 0.70
C GLY A 332 -18.97 -38.72 -0.77
N PHE A 333 -19.06 -39.86 -1.49
CA PHE A 333 -19.47 -39.89 -2.89
C PHE A 333 -20.80 -39.17 -3.16
N ALA A 334 -21.81 -39.38 -2.29
CA ALA A 334 -23.14 -38.77 -2.48
C ALA A 334 -23.13 -37.24 -2.50
N GLN A 335 -22.22 -36.61 -1.73
CA GLN A 335 -22.07 -35.15 -1.73
C GLN A 335 -21.26 -34.68 -2.93
N VAL A 336 -20.08 -35.29 -3.20
CA VAL A 336 -19.19 -34.90 -4.30
C VAL A 336 -19.87 -35.15 -5.67
N GLY A 337 -20.60 -36.25 -5.81
CA GLY A 337 -21.34 -36.58 -7.05
C GLY A 337 -22.42 -35.58 -7.46
N ARG A 338 -22.81 -34.65 -6.56
CA ARG A 338 -23.66 -33.49 -6.94
C ARG A 338 -22.91 -32.47 -7.79
N PHE A 339 -21.61 -32.48 -7.78
CA PHE A 339 -20.76 -31.48 -8.46
C PHE A 339 -20.04 -32.05 -9.68
N VAL A 340 -19.70 -33.32 -9.67
CA VAL A 340 -18.93 -34.01 -10.72
C VAL A 340 -19.64 -35.28 -11.18
N ASN A 341 -19.43 -35.67 -12.45
CA ASN A 341 -19.97 -36.91 -13.01
C ASN A 341 -18.93 -38.04 -12.93
N ILE A 342 -18.70 -38.58 -11.74
CA ILE A 342 -17.81 -39.71 -11.50
C ILE A 342 -18.59 -40.89 -10.90
N THR A 343 -18.06 -42.09 -11.01
CA THR A 343 -18.60 -43.26 -10.36
C THR A 343 -18.13 -43.36 -8.90
N ALA A 344 -18.80 -44.18 -8.06
CA ALA A 344 -18.36 -44.42 -6.71
C ALA A 344 -16.94 -45.03 -6.66
N GLN A 345 -16.62 -45.93 -7.61
CA GLN A 345 -15.30 -46.53 -7.72
C GLN A 345 -14.22 -45.48 -8.04
N GLU A 346 -14.49 -44.52 -8.91
CA GLU A 346 -13.56 -43.44 -9.24
C GLU A 346 -13.36 -42.48 -8.05
N PHE A 347 -14.42 -42.22 -7.29
CA PHE A 347 -14.34 -41.45 -6.05
C PHE A 347 -13.43 -42.17 -5.02
N GLU A 348 -13.67 -43.47 -4.75
CA GLU A 348 -12.84 -44.25 -3.82
C GLU A 348 -11.38 -44.27 -4.27
N THR A 349 -11.13 -44.40 -5.58
CA THR A 349 -9.77 -44.34 -6.13
C THR A 349 -9.10 -43.02 -5.89
N ALA A 350 -9.80 -41.91 -6.15
CA ALA A 350 -9.29 -40.55 -5.93
C ALA A 350 -8.94 -40.32 -4.45
N VAL A 351 -9.80 -40.78 -3.53
CA VAL A 351 -9.58 -40.67 -2.07
C VAL A 351 -8.40 -41.50 -1.61
N ALA A 352 -8.29 -42.75 -2.09
CA ALA A 352 -7.27 -43.69 -1.63
C ALA A 352 -5.87 -43.39 -2.21
N SER A 353 -5.78 -42.95 -3.46
CA SER A 353 -4.51 -42.88 -4.21
C SER A 353 -4.25 -41.59 -4.94
N GLY A 354 -5.23 -40.70 -5.06
CA GLY A 354 -5.11 -39.44 -5.83
C GLY A 354 -4.20 -38.37 -5.22
N GLY A 355 -3.96 -38.50 -3.93
CA GLY A 355 -3.14 -37.51 -3.19
C GLY A 355 -3.77 -36.10 -3.09
N PRO A 356 -3.03 -35.15 -2.50
CA PRO A 356 -3.55 -33.81 -2.20
C PRO A 356 -3.73 -32.91 -3.43
N SER A 357 -3.20 -33.29 -4.58
CA SER A 357 -3.33 -32.54 -5.85
C SER A 357 -4.43 -33.11 -6.76
N ASP A 358 -5.12 -34.18 -6.35
CA ASP A 358 -6.21 -34.73 -7.12
C ASP A 358 -7.41 -33.76 -7.12
N PRO A 359 -8.02 -33.43 -8.29
CA PRO A 359 -9.13 -32.48 -8.37
C PRO A 359 -10.35 -32.84 -7.52
N VAL A 360 -10.64 -34.14 -7.33
CA VAL A 360 -11.75 -34.61 -6.49
C VAL A 360 -11.43 -34.36 -5.01
N ASN A 361 -10.21 -34.58 -4.57
CA ASN A 361 -9.78 -34.32 -3.20
C ASN A 361 -9.76 -32.82 -2.90
N ILE A 362 -9.26 -31.99 -3.82
CA ILE A 362 -9.30 -30.52 -3.68
C ILE A 362 -10.76 -30.03 -3.62
N LEU A 363 -11.65 -30.57 -4.43
CA LEU A 363 -13.08 -30.24 -4.38
C LEU A 363 -13.70 -30.60 -3.03
N ARG A 364 -13.37 -31.77 -2.46
CA ARG A 364 -13.81 -32.18 -1.11
C ARG A 364 -13.35 -31.19 -0.04
N ASP A 365 -12.07 -30.85 -0.05
CA ASP A 365 -11.50 -29.85 0.87
C ASP A 365 -12.19 -28.49 0.73
N THR A 366 -12.46 -28.08 -0.52
CA THR A 366 -13.13 -26.81 -0.83
C THR A 366 -14.57 -26.81 -0.32
N LEU A 367 -15.32 -27.89 -0.53
CA LEU A 367 -16.70 -28.06 -0.01
C LEU A 367 -16.72 -28.07 1.51
N ALA A 368 -15.79 -28.79 2.15
CA ALA A 368 -15.65 -28.85 3.60
C ALA A 368 -15.47 -27.46 4.20
N LYS A 369 -14.55 -26.69 3.61
CA LYS A 369 -14.28 -25.31 4.01
C LYS A 369 -15.52 -24.42 3.79
N THR A 370 -16.09 -24.41 2.60
CA THR A 370 -17.26 -23.60 2.24
C THR A 370 -18.44 -23.83 3.18
N TRP A 371 -18.75 -25.09 3.47
CA TRP A 371 -19.86 -25.42 4.39
C TRP A 371 -19.56 -25.13 5.84
N THR A 372 -18.32 -25.28 6.28
CA THR A 372 -17.89 -24.89 7.63
C THR A 372 -18.04 -23.39 7.83
N ASP A 373 -17.47 -22.58 6.90
CA ASP A 373 -17.48 -21.14 6.96
C ASP A 373 -18.92 -20.59 6.94
N HIS A 374 -19.75 -21.14 6.08
CA HIS A 374 -21.15 -20.77 6.00
C HIS A 374 -21.91 -21.05 7.32
N ARG A 375 -21.81 -22.27 7.86
CA ARG A 375 -22.51 -22.66 9.09
C ARG A 375 -22.03 -21.85 10.28
N ALA A 376 -20.71 -21.70 10.43
CA ALA A 376 -20.12 -20.89 11.49
C ALA A 376 -20.52 -19.42 11.34
N GLY A 377 -20.47 -18.87 10.13
CA GLY A 377 -20.87 -17.50 9.81
C GLY A 377 -22.30 -17.19 10.22
N ILE A 378 -23.27 -18.00 9.81
CA ILE A 378 -24.70 -17.85 10.19
C ILE A 378 -24.87 -17.93 11.70
N SER A 379 -24.24 -18.93 12.37
CA SER A 379 -24.32 -19.08 13.82
C SER A 379 -23.74 -17.90 14.58
N LEU A 380 -22.61 -17.36 14.14
CA LEU A 380 -21.96 -16.20 14.75
C LEU A 380 -22.76 -14.92 14.48
N TYR A 381 -23.35 -14.77 13.29
CA TYR A 381 -24.19 -13.62 12.91
C TYR A 381 -25.39 -13.48 13.86
N GLN A 382 -26.15 -14.55 14.06
CA GLN A 382 -27.33 -14.56 14.92
C GLN A 382 -27.04 -14.16 16.38
N GLN A 383 -25.82 -14.37 16.84
CA GLN A 383 -25.42 -14.03 18.20
C GLN A 383 -24.83 -12.64 18.34
N ARG A 384 -24.09 -12.21 17.33
CA ARG A 384 -23.35 -10.94 17.36
C ARG A 384 -24.22 -9.76 17.02
N ASP A 385 -25.22 -9.93 16.16
CA ASP A 385 -25.98 -8.85 15.53
C ASP A 385 -25.05 -7.75 14.99
N PRO A 386 -24.19 -8.09 14.01
CA PRO A 386 -23.19 -7.16 13.51
C PRO A 386 -23.82 -6.10 12.60
N LEU A 387 -23.22 -4.91 12.57
CA LEU A 387 -23.53 -3.86 11.59
C LEU A 387 -22.73 -4.02 10.30
N LEU A 388 -21.56 -4.66 10.38
CA LEU A 388 -20.76 -5.04 9.22
C LEU A 388 -20.53 -6.55 9.25
N THR A 389 -20.99 -7.21 8.21
CA THR A 389 -20.71 -8.63 7.94
C THR A 389 -19.89 -8.73 6.66
N MET A 390 -18.80 -9.48 6.70
CA MET A 390 -17.93 -9.74 5.55
C MET A 390 -17.74 -11.26 5.45
N VAL A 391 -18.17 -11.86 4.36
CA VAL A 391 -18.05 -13.31 4.11
C VAL A 391 -17.40 -13.52 2.77
N SER A 392 -16.29 -14.26 2.72
CA SER A 392 -15.64 -14.64 1.48
C SER A 392 -15.94 -16.11 1.15
N TYR A 393 -16.12 -16.39 -0.13
CA TYR A 393 -16.20 -17.71 -0.71
C TYR A 393 -15.02 -17.89 -1.69
N GLU A 394 -13.82 -18.12 -1.13
CA GLU A 394 -12.57 -18.33 -1.90
C GLU A 394 -12.67 -19.53 -2.84
N GLY A 395 -13.48 -20.54 -2.46
CA GLY A 395 -13.67 -21.75 -3.24
C GLY A 395 -14.18 -21.51 -4.69
N THR A 396 -14.76 -20.36 -5.00
CA THR A 396 -15.11 -20.00 -6.38
C THR A 396 -13.88 -19.89 -7.27
N ASP A 397 -12.79 -19.28 -6.78
CA ASP A 397 -11.53 -19.17 -7.52
C ASP A 397 -10.83 -20.54 -7.65
N THR A 398 -10.76 -21.30 -6.55
CA THR A 398 -10.25 -22.70 -6.59
C THR A 398 -10.95 -23.54 -7.65
N VAL A 399 -12.30 -23.49 -7.69
CA VAL A 399 -13.11 -24.26 -8.66
C VAL A 399 -12.91 -23.74 -10.08
N ASN A 400 -12.81 -22.44 -10.29
CA ASN A 400 -12.52 -21.85 -11.59
C ASN A 400 -11.18 -22.37 -12.14
N HIS A 401 -10.10 -22.33 -11.37
CA HIS A 401 -8.77 -22.79 -11.81
C HIS A 401 -8.76 -24.26 -12.21
N LEU A 402 -9.43 -25.11 -11.43
CA LEU A 402 -9.40 -26.54 -11.67
C LEU A 402 -10.37 -27.01 -12.76
N PHE A 403 -11.54 -26.37 -12.88
CA PHE A 403 -12.62 -26.91 -13.69
C PHE A 403 -13.10 -26.02 -14.82
N ALA A 404 -12.67 -24.75 -14.93
CA ALA A 404 -12.98 -23.90 -16.07
C ALA A 404 -12.56 -24.51 -17.43
N PRO A 405 -11.44 -25.25 -17.55
CA PRO A 405 -11.12 -25.93 -18.80
C PRO A 405 -12.28 -26.81 -19.32
N TYR A 406 -13.00 -27.45 -18.40
CA TYR A 406 -14.09 -28.40 -18.73
C TYR A 406 -15.48 -27.75 -18.81
N HIS A 407 -15.61 -26.46 -18.53
CA HIS A 407 -16.89 -25.76 -18.65
C HIS A 407 -17.40 -25.77 -20.13
N PRO A 408 -18.69 -25.92 -20.38
CA PRO A 408 -19.23 -25.95 -21.74
C PRO A 408 -18.90 -24.70 -22.58
N PRO A 409 -18.88 -24.80 -23.91
CA PRO A 409 -19.03 -26.02 -24.75
C PRO A 409 -17.73 -26.85 -24.78
N TYR A 410 -17.83 -28.13 -25.10
CA TYR A 410 -16.66 -28.99 -25.34
C TYR A 410 -15.71 -28.36 -26.35
N ARG A 411 -14.42 -28.51 -26.13
CA ARG A 411 -13.36 -28.07 -27.06
C ARG A 411 -12.67 -29.27 -27.71
N GLU A 412 -12.55 -29.25 -29.02
CA GLU A 412 -11.79 -30.26 -29.75
C GLU A 412 -10.31 -30.28 -29.29
N GLY A 413 -9.76 -31.48 -29.11
CA GLY A 413 -8.42 -31.66 -28.54
C GLY A 413 -8.37 -31.88 -27.02
N MET A 414 -9.47 -31.65 -26.30
CA MET A 414 -9.58 -31.97 -24.87
C MET A 414 -9.92 -33.44 -24.67
N SER A 415 -9.44 -34.03 -23.55
CA SER A 415 -9.85 -35.37 -23.16
C SER A 415 -11.35 -35.45 -22.94
N GLN A 416 -12.05 -36.24 -23.78
CA GLN A 416 -13.50 -36.45 -23.66
C GLN A 416 -13.89 -37.08 -22.32
N THR A 417 -13.05 -37.98 -21.80
CA THR A 417 -13.28 -38.61 -20.49
C THR A 417 -13.24 -37.59 -19.36
N GLN A 418 -12.23 -36.72 -19.34
CA GLN A 418 -12.13 -35.67 -18.33
C GLN A 418 -13.26 -34.65 -18.48
N TYR A 419 -13.60 -34.22 -19.70
CA TYR A 419 -14.71 -33.34 -19.95
C TYR A 419 -16.02 -33.92 -19.38
N ARG A 420 -16.35 -35.19 -19.70
CA ARG A 420 -17.57 -35.82 -19.21
C ARG A 420 -17.65 -35.90 -17.69
N LYS A 421 -16.51 -36.03 -17.01
CA LYS A 421 -16.44 -36.04 -15.54
C LYS A 421 -16.72 -34.65 -14.95
N PHE A 422 -16.09 -33.61 -15.49
CA PHE A 422 -15.96 -32.34 -14.79
C PHE A 422 -16.74 -31.16 -15.40
N TRP A 423 -17.41 -31.32 -16.55
CA TRP A 423 -18.15 -30.21 -17.18
C TRP A 423 -19.21 -29.54 -16.29
N PRO A 424 -19.92 -30.22 -15.36
CA PRO A 424 -20.95 -29.56 -14.58
C PRO A 424 -20.41 -28.88 -13.33
N THR A 425 -19.10 -29.06 -12.99
CA THR A 425 -18.56 -28.72 -11.66
C THR A 425 -18.68 -27.24 -11.37
N VAL A 426 -18.29 -26.38 -12.30
CA VAL A 426 -18.36 -24.92 -12.12
C VAL A 426 -19.80 -24.48 -11.88
N ALA A 427 -20.72 -24.86 -12.78
CA ALA A 427 -22.11 -24.45 -12.68
C ALA A 427 -22.79 -24.97 -11.40
N ASN A 428 -22.52 -26.24 -11.01
CA ASN A 428 -23.08 -26.80 -9.79
C ASN A 428 -22.49 -26.14 -8.53
N TYR A 429 -21.21 -25.78 -8.52
CA TYR A 429 -20.60 -25.07 -7.40
C TYR A 429 -21.17 -23.66 -7.25
N TYR A 430 -21.32 -22.90 -8.33
CA TYR A 430 -21.96 -21.58 -8.29
C TYR A 430 -23.42 -21.66 -7.87
N SER A 431 -24.15 -22.72 -8.26
CA SER A 431 -25.51 -22.97 -7.75
C SER A 431 -25.54 -23.23 -6.24
N GLU A 432 -24.54 -23.92 -5.71
CA GLU A 432 -24.41 -24.10 -4.25
C GLU A 432 -24.10 -22.77 -3.55
N ILE A 433 -23.17 -21.96 -4.07
CA ILE A 433 -22.90 -20.60 -3.53
C ILE A 433 -24.16 -19.74 -3.56
N ASP A 434 -24.91 -19.76 -4.64
CA ASP A 434 -26.18 -19.03 -4.74
C ASP A 434 -27.20 -19.47 -3.68
N ARG A 435 -27.29 -20.76 -3.43
CA ARG A 435 -28.14 -21.33 -2.36
C ARG A 435 -27.72 -20.82 -0.97
N LEU A 436 -26.40 -20.81 -0.69
CA LEU A 436 -25.83 -20.29 0.56
C LEU A 436 -26.07 -18.79 0.73
N ILE A 437 -25.97 -17.99 -0.34
CA ILE A 437 -26.33 -16.58 -0.34
C ILE A 437 -27.83 -16.42 -0.04
N GLY A 438 -28.68 -17.26 -0.65
CA GLY A 438 -30.11 -17.29 -0.34
C GLY A 438 -30.43 -17.60 1.12
N GLU A 439 -29.61 -18.41 1.81
CA GLU A 439 -29.72 -18.65 3.26
C GLU A 439 -29.34 -17.41 4.07
N TRP A 440 -28.26 -16.70 3.69
CA TRP A 440 -27.92 -15.42 4.28
C TRP A 440 -29.05 -14.40 4.14
N MET A 441 -29.67 -14.28 2.96
CA MET A 441 -30.75 -13.33 2.72
C MET A 441 -31.97 -13.56 3.63
N LYS A 442 -32.17 -14.79 4.13
CA LYS A 442 -33.26 -15.12 5.08
C LYS A 442 -32.98 -14.68 6.51
N VAL A 443 -31.71 -14.50 6.89
CA VAL A 443 -31.32 -14.12 8.26
C VAL A 443 -30.92 -12.65 8.38
N LEU A 444 -30.61 -12.00 7.25
CA LEU A 444 -30.30 -10.58 7.22
C LEU A 444 -31.58 -9.73 7.36
N PRO A 445 -31.60 -8.68 8.21
CA PRO A 445 -32.70 -7.73 8.27
C PRO A 445 -32.93 -7.01 6.94
N ASP A 446 -34.19 -6.61 6.67
CA ASP A 446 -34.58 -5.95 5.42
C ASP A 446 -33.90 -4.59 5.18
N ASP A 447 -33.39 -3.93 6.23
CA ASP A 447 -32.67 -2.66 6.16
C ASP A 447 -31.17 -2.85 5.80
N THR A 448 -30.72 -4.09 5.59
CA THR A 448 -29.35 -4.39 5.25
C THR A 448 -29.02 -4.00 3.80
N THR A 449 -27.94 -3.23 3.63
CA THR A 449 -27.30 -3.07 2.33
C THR A 449 -26.43 -4.29 2.06
N VAL A 450 -26.81 -5.08 1.05
CA VAL A 450 -26.08 -6.26 0.62
C VAL A 450 -25.16 -5.89 -0.54
N ILE A 451 -23.88 -6.23 -0.43
CA ILE A 451 -22.89 -6.05 -1.50
C ILE A 451 -22.35 -7.41 -1.89
N LEU A 452 -22.42 -7.74 -3.17
CA LEU A 452 -21.73 -8.88 -3.75
C LEU A 452 -20.57 -8.36 -4.58
N VAL A 453 -19.36 -8.88 -4.34
CA VAL A 453 -18.15 -8.33 -4.94
C VAL A 453 -17.17 -9.42 -5.35
N SER A 454 -16.50 -9.24 -6.46
CA SER A 454 -15.28 -9.96 -6.83
C SER A 454 -14.18 -8.97 -7.17
N ALA A 455 -13.02 -9.12 -6.53
CA ALA A 455 -11.90 -8.20 -6.71
C ALA A 455 -11.25 -8.32 -8.09
N HIS A 456 -11.41 -9.46 -8.76
CA HIS A 456 -10.98 -9.70 -10.14
C HIS A 456 -11.93 -10.66 -10.83
N GLY A 457 -11.97 -10.62 -12.16
CA GLY A 457 -12.70 -11.58 -12.98
C GLY A 457 -11.83 -12.79 -13.34
N PHE A 458 -12.42 -13.68 -14.12
CA PHE A 458 -11.79 -14.89 -14.65
C PHE A 458 -12.06 -15.01 -16.15
N ARG A 459 -11.19 -15.67 -16.90
CA ARG A 459 -11.34 -15.84 -18.35
C ARG A 459 -12.35 -16.95 -18.67
N TRP A 460 -13.44 -16.61 -19.34
CA TRP A 460 -14.52 -17.53 -19.72
C TRP A 460 -14.70 -17.61 -21.23
N GLY A 461 -15.73 -18.33 -21.65
CA GLY A 461 -16.13 -18.52 -23.03
C GLY A 461 -14.98 -19.10 -23.89
N LYS A 462 -14.69 -18.47 -25.02
CA LYS A 462 -13.59 -18.88 -25.92
C LYS A 462 -12.18 -18.64 -25.32
N ASN A 463 -12.07 -17.77 -24.32
CA ASN A 463 -10.80 -17.38 -23.68
C ASN A 463 -10.52 -18.17 -22.41
N ARG A 464 -11.39 -19.11 -21.99
CA ARG A 464 -11.16 -19.91 -20.79
C ARG A 464 -9.89 -20.76 -20.90
N PRO A 465 -9.24 -21.14 -19.79
CA PRO A 465 -8.04 -21.97 -19.80
C PRO A 465 -8.24 -23.26 -20.59
N TRP A 466 -7.17 -23.75 -21.21
CA TRP A 466 -7.19 -25.04 -21.95
C TRP A 466 -6.88 -26.23 -21.05
N THR A 467 -6.11 -26.02 -20.01
CA THR A 467 -5.62 -27.06 -19.11
C THR A 467 -5.75 -26.59 -17.66
N GLN A 468 -5.75 -27.53 -16.76
CA GLN A 468 -5.53 -27.26 -15.34
C GLN A 468 -4.17 -26.57 -15.14
N PRO A 469 -3.95 -25.84 -14.04
CA PRO A 469 -2.76 -24.97 -13.86
C PRO A 469 -1.43 -25.71 -13.63
N ALA A 470 -1.39 -27.03 -13.79
CA ALA A 470 -0.17 -27.82 -13.59
C ALA A 470 1.01 -27.26 -14.41
N GLY A 471 2.01 -26.70 -13.71
CA GLY A 471 3.24 -26.17 -14.31
C GLY A 471 3.14 -24.79 -14.97
N ARG A 472 2.04 -24.05 -14.82
CA ARG A 472 1.88 -22.67 -15.28
C ARG A 472 1.28 -21.77 -14.19
N SER A 473 1.54 -20.48 -14.28
CA SER A 473 0.91 -19.51 -13.37
C SER A 473 -0.59 -19.39 -13.65
N ALA A 474 -1.40 -19.59 -12.62
CA ALA A 474 -2.83 -19.43 -12.66
C ALA A 474 -3.27 -17.96 -12.75
N LEU A 475 -2.39 -17.00 -12.39
CA LEU A 475 -2.65 -15.57 -12.49
C LEU A 475 -2.98 -15.12 -13.91
N SER A 476 -2.48 -15.85 -14.92
CA SER A 476 -2.83 -15.60 -16.33
C SER A 476 -4.31 -15.88 -16.66
N ASP A 477 -5.03 -16.61 -15.81
CA ASP A 477 -6.46 -16.92 -15.96
C ASP A 477 -7.34 -15.81 -15.40
N HIS A 478 -6.80 -15.01 -14.49
CA HIS A 478 -7.48 -13.84 -13.95
C HIS A 478 -7.59 -12.74 -15.01
N ARG A 479 -8.58 -11.89 -14.85
CA ARG A 479 -8.74 -10.70 -15.68
C ARG A 479 -9.25 -9.50 -14.88
N ASN A 480 -8.95 -8.32 -15.35
CA ASN A 480 -9.62 -7.10 -15.01
C ASN A 480 -10.75 -6.91 -16.06
N PRO A 481 -11.98 -6.61 -15.66
CA PRO A 481 -12.44 -6.22 -14.33
C PRO A 481 -13.06 -7.36 -13.49
N GLY A 482 -13.34 -7.04 -12.22
CA GLY A 482 -14.15 -7.84 -11.32
C GLY A 482 -15.64 -7.44 -11.34
N VAL A 483 -16.38 -7.85 -10.30
CA VAL A 483 -17.82 -7.68 -10.16
C VAL A 483 -18.17 -6.83 -8.93
N PHE A 484 -19.14 -5.95 -9.06
CA PHE A 484 -19.78 -5.26 -7.95
C PHE A 484 -21.29 -5.23 -8.15
N VAL A 485 -22.04 -5.61 -7.11
CA VAL A 485 -23.51 -5.49 -7.03
C VAL A 485 -23.86 -4.95 -5.66
N ALA A 486 -24.73 -3.96 -5.58
CA ALA A 486 -25.33 -3.49 -4.33
C ALA A 486 -26.85 -3.67 -4.41
N TYR A 487 -27.46 -4.10 -3.29
CA TYR A 487 -28.88 -4.35 -3.14
C TYR A 487 -29.37 -3.94 -1.74
N GLY A 488 -30.61 -3.50 -1.62
CA GLY A 488 -31.26 -3.14 -0.36
C GLY A 488 -32.06 -1.84 -0.46
N ASN A 489 -32.76 -1.49 0.62
CA ASN A 489 -33.72 -0.39 0.64
C ASN A 489 -33.12 0.99 0.32
N HIS A 490 -31.85 1.22 0.69
CA HIS A 490 -31.14 2.47 0.44
C HIS A 490 -30.49 2.52 -0.94
N VAL A 491 -30.40 1.39 -1.64
CA VAL A 491 -29.77 1.30 -2.95
C VAL A 491 -30.70 1.85 -4.03
N ALA A 492 -30.16 2.64 -4.95
CA ALA A 492 -30.86 3.12 -6.14
C ALA A 492 -30.78 2.04 -7.23
N PRO A 493 -31.85 1.28 -7.53
CA PRO A 493 -31.79 0.30 -8.60
C PRO A 493 -31.42 0.97 -9.92
N SER A 494 -30.41 0.45 -10.59
CA SER A 494 -29.93 1.01 -11.84
C SER A 494 -29.55 -0.10 -12.83
N ARG A 495 -29.98 0.05 -14.08
CA ARG A 495 -29.55 -0.78 -15.21
C ARG A 495 -28.43 -0.12 -16.03
N ALA A 496 -27.96 1.05 -15.61
CA ALA A 496 -26.85 1.72 -16.27
C ALA A 496 -25.56 0.92 -16.07
N SER A 497 -24.68 0.92 -17.06
CA SER A 497 -23.34 0.34 -16.93
C SER A 497 -22.45 1.32 -16.15
N HIS A 498 -22.19 0.99 -14.90
CA HIS A 498 -21.29 1.76 -14.05
C HIS A 498 -19.89 1.12 -14.03
N VAL A 499 -18.89 1.97 -13.81
CA VAL A 499 -17.51 1.55 -13.56
C VAL A 499 -17.10 2.07 -12.19
N MET A 500 -16.49 1.22 -11.39
CA MET A 500 -16.07 1.48 -10.02
C MET A 500 -14.65 0.96 -9.79
N SER A 501 -13.84 1.66 -9.02
CA SER A 501 -12.53 1.15 -8.60
C SER A 501 -12.67 0.26 -7.36
N ILE A 502 -11.79 -0.74 -7.18
CA ILE A 502 -11.71 -1.51 -5.94
C ILE A 502 -11.50 -0.62 -4.72
N PHE A 503 -10.83 0.52 -4.90
CA PHE A 503 -10.59 1.51 -3.83
C PHE A 503 -11.85 2.27 -3.41
N ASP A 504 -12.90 2.30 -4.23
CA ASP A 504 -14.16 2.99 -3.93
C ASP A 504 -15.05 2.19 -2.96
N VAL A 505 -14.79 0.88 -2.80
CA VAL A 505 -15.62 0.00 -1.96
C VAL A 505 -15.58 0.44 -0.50
N VAL A 506 -14.40 0.65 0.08
CA VAL A 506 -14.27 1.06 1.49
C VAL A 506 -14.92 2.43 1.76
N PRO A 507 -14.62 3.52 1.02
CA PRO A 507 -15.30 4.79 1.20
C PRO A 507 -16.83 4.71 1.09
N THR A 508 -17.32 3.85 0.19
CA THR A 508 -18.75 3.63 -0.01
C THR A 508 -19.38 2.94 1.20
N VAL A 509 -18.77 1.87 1.70
CA VAL A 509 -19.25 1.15 2.90
C VAL A 509 -19.13 1.99 4.16
N LEU A 510 -18.03 2.74 4.34
CA LEU A 510 -17.86 3.65 5.47
C LEU A 510 -19.00 4.69 5.53
N SER A 511 -19.47 5.19 4.38
CA SER A 511 -20.59 6.12 4.34
C SER A 511 -21.88 5.51 4.86
N VAL A 512 -22.18 4.25 4.52
CA VAL A 512 -23.34 3.50 5.08
C VAL A 512 -23.20 3.32 6.58
N LEU A 513 -21.99 3.05 7.05
CA LEU A 513 -21.69 2.90 8.49
C LEU A 513 -21.62 4.23 9.26
N GLY A 514 -21.83 5.36 8.59
CA GLY A 514 -21.75 6.69 9.20
C GLY A 514 -20.30 7.09 9.58
N LEU A 515 -19.31 6.62 8.87
CA LEU A 515 -17.89 6.91 9.07
C LEU A 515 -17.30 7.62 7.85
N PRO A 516 -16.40 8.62 8.03
CA PRO A 516 -15.75 9.30 6.93
C PRO A 516 -14.68 8.42 6.26
N LYS A 517 -14.37 8.65 5.00
CA LYS A 517 -13.13 8.13 4.42
C LYS A 517 -11.91 8.85 5.00
N SER A 518 -10.74 8.19 5.08
CA SER A 518 -9.49 8.89 5.35
C SER A 518 -8.95 9.55 4.09
N THR A 519 -8.11 10.59 4.25
CA THR A 519 -7.48 11.26 3.09
C THR A 519 -6.42 10.41 2.40
N GLU A 520 -5.97 9.32 3.04
CA GLU A 520 -5.08 8.33 2.44
C GLU A 520 -5.78 7.34 1.51
N MET A 521 -7.09 7.14 1.68
CA MET A 521 -7.87 6.27 0.81
C MET A 521 -8.00 6.89 -0.58
N GLN A 522 -7.61 6.13 -1.60
CA GLN A 522 -7.61 6.62 -2.98
C GLN A 522 -8.98 6.72 -3.60
N GLY A 523 -9.86 5.78 -3.23
CA GLY A 523 -11.21 5.73 -3.78
C GLY A 523 -12.12 6.82 -3.25
N ASN A 524 -13.29 6.93 -3.88
CA ASN A 524 -14.33 7.88 -3.53
C ASN A 524 -15.62 7.14 -3.16
N HIS A 525 -16.48 7.83 -2.41
CA HIS A 525 -17.84 7.36 -2.18
C HIS A 525 -18.60 7.25 -3.52
N ALA A 526 -19.11 6.07 -3.83
CA ALA A 526 -19.92 5.82 -5.02
C ALA A 526 -21.38 6.25 -4.77
N GLY A 527 -21.62 7.58 -4.78
CA GLY A 527 -22.93 8.15 -4.46
C GLY A 527 -24.08 7.69 -5.37
N TRP A 528 -23.78 7.26 -6.60
CA TRP A 528 -24.75 6.71 -7.54
C TRP A 528 -25.33 5.35 -7.08
N VAL A 529 -24.70 4.67 -6.13
CA VAL A 529 -25.20 3.42 -5.54
C VAL A 529 -26.45 3.67 -4.70
N PHE A 530 -26.56 4.84 -4.08
CA PHE A 530 -27.58 5.13 -3.07
C PHE A 530 -28.55 6.21 -3.51
N ARG A 531 -29.76 6.19 -2.93
CA ARG A 531 -30.78 7.21 -3.21
C ARG A 531 -30.47 8.54 -2.52
N ASP A 532 -30.17 8.50 -1.20
CA ASP A 532 -30.06 9.69 -0.36
C ASP A 532 -28.89 9.59 0.64
N LEU A 533 -27.83 8.89 0.30
CA LEU A 533 -26.68 8.74 1.18
C LEU A 533 -25.53 9.65 0.76
N ALA A 534 -25.20 10.61 1.61
CA ALA A 534 -24.05 11.48 1.44
C ALA A 534 -22.84 10.97 2.25
N PRO A 535 -21.60 11.22 1.78
CA PRO A 535 -20.41 10.88 2.54
C PRO A 535 -20.32 11.71 3.83
N VAL A 536 -19.80 11.11 4.89
CA VAL A 536 -19.57 11.80 6.16
C VAL A 536 -18.36 12.73 6.02
N THR A 537 -18.56 14.02 6.21
CA THR A 537 -17.52 15.07 6.06
C THR A 537 -17.27 15.87 7.35
N SER A 538 -18.03 15.58 8.41
CA SER A 538 -17.99 16.32 9.67
C SER A 538 -16.65 16.19 10.44
N VAL A 539 -15.90 15.11 10.20
CA VAL A 539 -14.60 14.87 10.82
C VAL A 539 -13.59 14.50 9.73
N ARG A 540 -12.49 15.23 9.69
CA ARG A 540 -11.37 14.90 8.79
C ARG A 540 -10.46 13.85 9.45
N VAL A 541 -10.35 12.69 8.81
CA VAL A 541 -9.40 11.62 9.16
C VAL A 541 -8.27 11.62 8.13
N VAL A 542 -7.04 11.83 8.57
CA VAL A 542 -5.86 11.75 7.68
C VAL A 542 -5.54 10.28 7.44
N SER A 543 -5.30 9.54 8.51
CA SER A 543 -5.07 8.09 8.50
C SER A 543 -5.85 7.44 9.64
N TYR A 544 -6.50 6.32 9.36
CA TYR A 544 -7.10 5.54 10.42
C TYR A 544 -6.07 4.83 11.30
N ASP A 545 -4.84 4.62 10.81
CA ASP A 545 -3.77 3.98 11.59
C ASP A 545 -3.41 4.77 12.86
N GLU A 546 -3.66 6.08 12.86
CA GLU A 546 -3.46 6.95 14.03
C GLU A 546 -4.27 6.51 15.27
N PHE A 547 -5.38 5.80 15.05
CA PHE A 547 -6.26 5.34 16.12
C PHE A 547 -5.90 3.96 16.69
N PHE A 548 -4.91 3.27 16.11
CA PHE A 548 -4.53 1.93 16.53
C PHE A 548 -3.14 1.92 17.19
N ALA A 549 -3.02 1.24 18.33
CA ALA A 549 -1.77 1.06 19.06
C ALA A 549 -1.06 -0.21 18.57
N GLY A 550 -0.34 -0.12 17.45
CA GLY A 550 0.46 -1.22 16.94
C GLY A 550 -0.27 -2.13 15.92
N ARG A 551 0.44 -3.17 15.48
CA ARG A 551 -0.07 -4.19 14.55
C ARG A 551 -0.68 -5.35 15.31
N ALA A 552 -1.57 -6.11 14.64
CA ALA A 552 -1.96 -7.41 15.13
C ALA A 552 -0.71 -8.29 15.35
N THR A 553 -0.66 -9.03 16.43
CA THR A 553 0.41 -10.00 16.65
C THR A 553 0.23 -11.16 15.69
N ALA A 554 1.30 -11.58 15.03
CA ALA A 554 1.27 -12.75 14.15
C ALA A 554 0.77 -13.97 14.92
N GLY A 555 -0.21 -14.67 14.36
CA GLY A 555 -0.90 -15.72 15.09
C GLY A 555 -1.27 -16.97 14.29
N LEU A 556 -0.94 -17.01 12.99
CA LEU A 556 -1.27 -18.20 12.20
C LEU A 556 -0.29 -19.33 12.49
N THR A 557 -0.81 -20.39 13.07
CA THR A 557 -0.20 -21.73 13.15
C THR A 557 -0.74 -22.64 12.04
N ALA A 558 -1.09 -22.07 10.86
CA ALA A 558 -1.41 -22.89 9.71
C ALA A 558 -0.24 -23.83 9.40
N ASP A 559 -0.54 -25.07 9.07
CA ASP A 559 0.47 -25.94 8.46
C ASP A 559 0.94 -25.28 7.15
N PRO A 560 2.14 -24.66 7.11
CA PRO A 560 2.60 -23.93 5.94
C PRO A 560 2.73 -24.84 4.72
N GLN A 561 2.95 -26.13 4.94
CA GLN A 561 3.07 -27.13 3.87
C GLN A 561 1.71 -27.41 3.23
N ARG A 562 0.64 -27.52 4.01
CA ARG A 562 -0.73 -27.72 3.48
C ARG A 562 -1.18 -26.50 2.68
N TYR A 563 -0.89 -25.29 3.18
CA TYR A 563 -1.17 -24.04 2.50
C TYR A 563 -0.42 -23.94 1.16
N THR A 564 0.90 -24.15 1.18
CA THR A 564 1.75 -24.13 -0.01
C THR A 564 1.30 -25.16 -1.06
N ARG A 565 1.04 -26.41 -0.64
CA ARG A 565 0.58 -27.47 -1.55
C ARG A 565 -0.74 -27.12 -2.23
N LYS A 566 -1.70 -26.55 -1.50
CA LYS A 566 -2.98 -26.14 -2.12
C LYS A 566 -2.76 -25.02 -3.15
N LEU A 567 -1.98 -24.00 -2.83
CA LEU A 567 -1.67 -22.91 -3.77
C LEU A 567 -0.92 -23.41 -5.01
N GLN A 568 -0.01 -24.38 -4.86
CA GLN A 568 0.65 -25.04 -5.99
C GLN A 568 -0.33 -25.82 -6.86
N ALA A 569 -1.24 -26.56 -6.24
CA ALA A 569 -2.23 -27.37 -6.94
C ALA A 569 -3.21 -26.54 -7.80
N ILE A 570 -3.55 -25.33 -7.35
CA ILE A 570 -4.39 -24.37 -8.11
C ILE A 570 -3.55 -23.38 -8.95
N GLY A 571 -2.21 -23.53 -8.96
CA GLY A 571 -1.29 -22.73 -9.78
C GLY A 571 -1.01 -21.31 -9.30
N HIS A 572 -1.39 -20.96 -8.09
CA HIS A 572 -1.07 -19.65 -7.48
C HIS A 572 0.37 -19.55 -7.01
N LEU A 573 1.01 -20.67 -6.67
CA LEU A 573 2.45 -20.78 -6.47
C LEU A 573 3.01 -21.75 -7.48
N LEU A 574 4.07 -21.35 -8.15
CA LEU A 574 4.81 -22.25 -9.02
C LEU A 574 5.75 -23.14 -8.19
N ASP A 575 5.84 -24.42 -8.54
CA ASP A 575 6.85 -25.30 -7.96
C ASP A 575 8.24 -24.80 -8.44
N PRO A 576 9.16 -24.43 -7.53
CA PRO A 576 10.49 -23.95 -7.92
C PRO A 576 11.26 -24.91 -8.80
N SER A 577 10.96 -26.22 -8.73
CA SER A 577 11.61 -27.24 -9.58
C SER A 577 11.17 -27.22 -11.04
N LEU A 578 10.04 -26.55 -11.35
CA LEU A 578 9.46 -26.42 -12.70
C LEU A 578 9.79 -25.09 -13.38
N LEU A 579 10.49 -24.19 -12.69
CA LEU A 579 10.87 -22.89 -13.23
C LEU A 579 12.04 -23.02 -14.23
N GLN A 580 11.71 -23.11 -15.51
CA GLN A 580 12.60 -22.57 -16.55
C GLN A 580 12.53 -21.04 -16.47
N PRO A 581 13.66 -20.32 -16.68
CA PRO A 581 13.65 -18.87 -16.54
C PRO A 581 12.80 -18.22 -17.64
N VAL A 582 11.55 -17.98 -17.35
CA VAL A 582 10.72 -17.03 -18.08
C VAL A 582 10.99 -15.68 -17.43
N PHE A 583 11.41 -14.71 -18.23
CA PHE A 583 11.61 -13.33 -17.79
C PHE A 583 10.23 -12.77 -17.35
N GLU A 584 9.94 -12.82 -16.06
CA GLU A 584 8.82 -12.11 -15.47
C GLU A 584 9.30 -10.70 -15.07
N ASP A 585 8.60 -9.68 -15.55
CA ASP A 585 8.78 -8.29 -15.14
C ASP A 585 8.46 -8.17 -13.63
N GLU A 586 9.47 -8.26 -12.77
CA GLU A 586 9.36 -7.96 -11.33
C GLU A 586 9.36 -6.44 -11.13
N ASP A 587 8.19 -5.82 -11.15
CA ASP A 587 7.98 -4.49 -10.58
C ASP A 587 8.00 -4.59 -9.03
N GLN A 588 9.19 -4.46 -8.42
CA GLN A 588 9.28 -4.22 -6.98
C GLN A 588 9.07 -2.72 -6.67
N PRO A 589 8.26 -2.37 -5.68
CA PRO A 589 8.04 -0.98 -5.32
C PRO A 589 9.25 -0.40 -4.58
N ALA A 590 9.90 0.56 -5.21
CA ALA A 590 10.88 1.41 -4.55
C ALA A 590 10.21 2.49 -3.69
N GLN A 591 10.86 2.80 -2.59
CA GLN A 591 10.43 3.72 -1.54
C GLN A 591 10.05 5.12 -2.04
N THR A 592 8.90 5.58 -1.56
CA THR A 592 8.47 6.95 -1.22
C THR A 592 8.94 8.15 -2.04
N ALA A 593 8.05 8.65 -2.89
CA ALA A 593 7.83 10.08 -3.08
C ALA A 593 6.32 10.32 -3.14
N THR A 594 5.85 11.24 -2.34
CA THR A 594 4.45 11.46 -2.01
C THR A 594 3.71 12.21 -3.10
N LEU A 595 2.86 11.51 -3.84
CA LEU A 595 1.76 12.16 -4.54
C LEU A 595 0.55 12.31 -3.61
N PRO A 596 -0.29 13.32 -3.83
CA PRO A 596 -1.62 13.36 -3.24
C PRO A 596 -2.37 12.07 -3.62
N PRO A 597 -3.11 11.45 -2.70
CA PRO A 597 -3.81 10.18 -2.93
C PRO A 597 -4.72 10.16 -4.15
N GLU A 598 -5.23 11.32 -4.55
CA GLU A 598 -6.14 11.53 -5.68
C GLU A 598 -5.50 11.24 -7.06
N GLN A 599 -4.17 11.30 -7.16
CA GLN A 599 -3.45 11.14 -8.43
C GLN A 599 -2.86 9.73 -8.62
N TRP A 600 -2.84 8.90 -7.59
CA TRP A 600 -2.25 7.55 -7.65
C TRP A 600 -3.03 6.59 -8.57
N GLY A 601 -4.35 6.61 -8.48
CA GLY A 601 -5.20 5.79 -9.34
C GLY A 601 -5.03 6.15 -10.83
N ALA A 602 -4.89 7.45 -11.12
CA ALA A 602 -4.65 7.94 -12.48
C ALA A 602 -3.24 7.56 -12.99
N TYR A 603 -2.20 7.67 -12.16
CA TYR A 603 -0.83 7.26 -12.50
C TYR A 603 -0.76 5.77 -12.86
N ALA A 604 -1.23 4.89 -11.98
CA ALA A 604 -1.20 3.44 -12.19
C ALA A 604 -2.04 3.05 -13.42
N TYR A 605 -3.20 3.67 -13.60
CA TYR A 605 -4.05 3.48 -14.77
C TYR A 605 -3.29 3.78 -16.08
N TRP A 606 -2.66 4.97 -16.19
CA TRP A 606 -1.96 5.35 -17.41
C TRP A 606 -0.71 4.51 -17.66
N ASN A 607 0.05 4.15 -16.60
CA ASN A 607 1.19 3.25 -16.75
C ASN A 607 0.77 1.87 -17.27
N ASN A 608 -0.30 1.28 -16.71
CA ASN A 608 -0.79 -0.04 -17.12
C ASN A 608 -1.44 -0.01 -18.51
N GLN A 609 -2.17 1.08 -18.86
CA GLN A 609 -2.68 1.30 -20.21
C GLN A 609 -1.53 1.39 -21.23
N GLY A 610 -0.43 2.06 -20.89
CA GLY A 610 0.76 2.11 -21.74
C GLY A 610 1.38 0.75 -22.00
N ILE A 611 1.45 -0.11 -20.97
CA ILE A 611 1.94 -1.49 -21.08
C ILE A 611 1.04 -2.32 -22.01
N GLU A 612 -0.28 -2.17 -21.88
CA GLU A 612 -1.23 -2.90 -22.72
C GLU A 612 -1.16 -2.44 -24.19
N LEU A 613 -1.05 -1.14 -24.43
CA LEU A 613 -0.86 -0.57 -25.77
C LEU A 613 0.45 -1.04 -26.42
N ARG A 614 1.54 -1.15 -25.62
CA ARG A 614 2.81 -1.73 -26.08
C ARG A 614 2.63 -3.18 -26.52
N LYS A 615 1.95 -4.02 -25.72
CA LYS A 615 1.65 -5.43 -26.07
C LYS A 615 0.83 -5.55 -27.37
N GLN A 616 -0.04 -4.57 -27.63
CA GLN A 616 -0.82 -4.50 -28.88
C GLN A 616 -0.02 -3.94 -30.08
N GLY A 617 1.26 -3.59 -29.89
CA GLY A 617 2.08 -2.96 -30.92
C GLY A 617 1.73 -1.48 -31.21
N LYS A 618 0.85 -0.86 -30.42
CA LYS A 618 0.44 0.54 -30.56
C LYS A 618 1.45 1.47 -29.89
N HIS A 619 2.68 1.42 -30.38
CA HIS A 619 3.86 2.03 -29.75
C HIS A 619 3.73 3.55 -29.56
N ARG A 620 3.11 4.28 -30.51
CA ARG A 620 2.92 5.72 -30.41
C ARG A 620 1.98 6.06 -29.24
N GLU A 621 0.83 5.40 -29.19
CA GLU A 621 -0.18 5.59 -28.15
C GLU A 621 0.38 5.17 -26.79
N ALA A 622 1.21 4.11 -26.72
CA ALA A 622 1.89 3.69 -25.51
C ALA A 622 2.83 4.78 -24.97
N ILE A 623 3.65 5.41 -25.82
CA ILE A 623 4.55 6.51 -25.42
C ILE A 623 3.74 7.71 -24.89
N GLU A 624 2.68 8.12 -25.57
CA GLU A 624 1.81 9.22 -25.15
C GLU A 624 1.13 8.89 -23.80
N THR A 625 0.81 7.63 -23.58
CA THR A 625 0.16 7.14 -22.36
C THR A 625 1.15 7.07 -21.19
N PHE A 626 2.39 6.60 -21.42
CA PHE A 626 3.46 6.68 -20.41
C PHE A 626 3.82 8.11 -20.06
N GLN A 627 3.78 9.05 -21.05
CA GLN A 627 4.01 10.46 -20.76
C GLN A 627 2.95 11.01 -19.80
N LYS A 628 1.67 10.67 -19.95
CA LYS A 628 0.61 11.04 -18.98
C LYS A 628 0.90 10.51 -17.58
N ALA A 629 1.40 9.26 -17.46
CA ALA A 629 1.81 8.72 -16.17
C ALA A 629 3.01 9.49 -15.58
N ILE A 630 3.97 9.89 -16.40
CA ILE A 630 5.13 10.71 -16.01
C ILE A 630 4.68 12.09 -15.54
N ASP A 631 3.77 12.74 -16.26
CA ASP A 631 3.27 14.08 -15.94
C ASP A 631 2.53 14.07 -14.58
N LEU A 632 1.82 13.00 -14.30
CA LEU A 632 1.15 12.80 -13.01
C LEU A 632 2.14 12.50 -11.87
N ASN A 633 3.19 11.72 -12.12
CA ASN A 633 4.22 11.44 -11.12
C ASN A 633 5.63 11.36 -11.73
N PRO A 634 6.30 12.50 -11.89
CA PRO A 634 7.65 12.55 -12.48
C PRO A 634 8.73 11.84 -11.66
N SER A 635 8.46 11.51 -10.39
CA SER A 635 9.43 10.85 -9.50
C SER A 635 9.46 9.33 -9.62
N ARG A 636 8.48 8.73 -10.27
CA ARG A 636 8.39 7.25 -10.41
C ARG A 636 9.19 6.74 -11.61
N PRO A 637 10.05 5.73 -11.39
CA PRO A 637 10.91 5.20 -12.45
C PRO A 637 10.16 4.33 -13.48
N ALA A 638 9.10 3.61 -13.08
CA ALA A 638 8.44 2.59 -13.92
C ALA A 638 7.95 3.09 -15.28
N PRO A 639 7.22 4.21 -15.45
CA PRO A 639 6.78 4.63 -16.78
C PRO A 639 7.93 5.12 -17.67
N TYR A 640 9.04 5.63 -17.09
CA TYR A 640 10.24 5.93 -17.86
C TYR A 640 10.88 4.65 -18.41
N LEU A 641 11.00 3.59 -17.57
CA LEU A 641 11.52 2.31 -18.02
C LEU A 641 10.65 1.71 -19.13
N ASN A 642 9.33 1.69 -18.93
CA ASN A 642 8.38 1.18 -19.93
C ASN A 642 8.43 1.99 -21.23
N MET A 643 8.53 3.31 -21.16
CA MET A 643 8.70 4.18 -22.34
C MET A 643 10.04 3.91 -23.04
N ALA A 644 11.13 3.70 -22.29
CA ALA A 644 12.44 3.38 -22.85
C ALA A 644 12.38 2.06 -23.62
N MET A 645 11.67 1.05 -23.12
CA MET A 645 11.49 -0.22 -23.83
C MET A 645 10.72 -0.05 -25.14
N VAL A 646 9.65 0.74 -25.17
CA VAL A 646 8.91 1.05 -26.42
C VAL A 646 9.79 1.79 -27.42
N LEU A 647 10.58 2.75 -26.97
CA LEU A 647 11.53 3.48 -27.82
C LEU A 647 12.61 2.58 -28.39
N PHE A 648 13.09 1.61 -27.58
CA PHE A 648 14.03 0.59 -28.03
C PHE A 648 13.42 -0.30 -29.14
N GLU A 649 12.21 -0.80 -28.95
CA GLU A 649 11.47 -1.59 -29.95
C GLU A 649 11.28 -0.83 -31.26
N ARG A 650 11.12 0.50 -31.19
CA ARG A 650 11.08 1.41 -32.35
C ARG A 650 12.44 1.75 -32.92
N GLN A 651 13.52 1.16 -32.44
CA GLN A 651 14.90 1.44 -32.84
C GLN A 651 15.34 2.91 -32.59
N GLN A 652 14.62 3.65 -31.73
CA GLN A 652 14.95 4.99 -31.30
C GLN A 652 15.92 4.96 -30.11
N TYR A 653 17.04 4.29 -30.30
CA TYR A 653 17.97 3.87 -29.25
C TYR A 653 18.51 5.02 -28.39
N THR A 654 18.82 6.17 -28.99
CA THR A 654 19.34 7.34 -28.25
C THR A 654 18.27 7.92 -27.32
N ALA A 655 17.01 7.97 -27.77
CA ALA A 655 15.88 8.42 -26.95
C ALA A 655 15.61 7.38 -25.84
N ALA A 656 15.66 6.07 -26.18
CA ALA A 656 15.50 4.99 -25.22
C ALA A 656 16.54 5.06 -24.09
N ASP A 657 17.82 5.23 -24.42
CA ASP A 657 18.92 5.38 -23.44
C ASP A 657 18.70 6.59 -22.50
N ASN A 658 18.26 7.72 -23.06
CA ASN A 658 18.02 8.93 -22.26
C ASN A 658 16.88 8.72 -21.27
N VAL A 659 15.76 8.17 -21.73
CA VAL A 659 14.59 7.90 -20.90
C VAL A 659 14.90 6.83 -19.85
N PHE A 660 15.67 5.79 -20.21
CA PHE A 660 16.14 4.79 -19.26
C PHE A 660 17.00 5.39 -18.13
N ILE A 661 17.95 6.27 -18.50
CA ILE A 661 18.79 6.95 -17.49
C ILE A 661 17.92 7.87 -16.61
N MET A 662 16.89 8.49 -17.16
CA MET A 662 15.93 9.25 -16.32
C MET A 662 15.22 8.35 -15.32
N ALA A 663 14.85 7.11 -15.68
CA ALA A 663 14.30 6.14 -14.74
C ALA A 663 15.28 5.84 -13.59
N VAL A 664 16.54 5.62 -13.91
CA VAL A 664 17.59 5.36 -12.92
C VAL A 664 17.80 6.56 -11.98
N GLN A 665 17.85 7.77 -12.52
CA GLN A 665 17.98 9.00 -11.73
C GLN A 665 16.79 9.24 -10.77
N ARG A 666 15.65 8.61 -11.02
CA ARG A 666 14.46 8.65 -10.18
C ARG A 666 14.38 7.48 -9.21
N GLY A 667 15.49 6.78 -9.00
CA GLY A 667 15.58 5.70 -8.03
C GLY A 667 15.01 4.37 -8.50
N LEU A 668 15.20 4.02 -9.79
CA LEU A 668 14.90 2.68 -10.28
C LEU A 668 15.60 1.63 -9.42
N PRO A 669 14.87 0.72 -8.75
CA PRO A 669 15.46 -0.32 -7.94
C PRO A 669 16.35 -1.23 -8.78
N ASN A 670 17.41 -1.77 -8.18
CA ASN A 670 18.35 -2.65 -8.87
C ASN A 670 18.95 -2.02 -10.16
N ALA A 671 19.16 -0.70 -10.18
CA ALA A 671 19.64 0.05 -11.33
C ALA A 671 20.91 -0.59 -11.96
N GLU A 672 21.79 -1.15 -11.13
CA GLU A 672 22.99 -1.89 -11.54
C GLU A 672 22.66 -3.06 -12.47
N LYS A 673 21.69 -3.90 -12.07
CA LYS A 673 21.21 -5.03 -12.87
C LYS A 673 20.58 -4.56 -14.17
N TRP A 674 19.74 -3.52 -14.13
CA TRP A 674 19.08 -2.97 -15.31
C TRP A 674 20.05 -2.42 -16.35
N PHE A 675 21.12 -1.74 -15.94
CA PHE A 675 22.17 -1.31 -16.87
C PHE A 675 22.84 -2.50 -17.56
N VAL A 676 23.10 -3.56 -16.81
CA VAL A 676 23.73 -4.78 -17.37
C VAL A 676 22.79 -5.50 -18.33
N ASP A 677 21.52 -5.66 -17.97
CA ASP A 677 20.52 -6.32 -18.81
C ASP A 677 20.26 -5.52 -20.09
N TYR A 678 20.17 -4.19 -19.99
CA TYR A 678 19.96 -3.33 -21.14
C TYR A 678 21.21 -3.29 -22.06
N ALA A 679 22.41 -3.31 -21.49
CA ALA A 679 23.65 -3.45 -22.28
C ALA A 679 23.76 -4.86 -22.93
N ALA A 680 23.31 -5.91 -22.24
CA ALA A 680 23.24 -7.26 -22.80
C ALA A 680 22.27 -7.33 -23.99
N LEU A 681 21.13 -6.62 -23.92
CA LEU A 681 20.17 -6.52 -25.02
C LEU A 681 20.80 -5.86 -26.25
N TYR A 682 21.60 -4.78 -26.08
CA TYR A 682 22.35 -4.22 -27.20
C TYR A 682 23.38 -5.21 -27.79
N ARG A 683 24.07 -5.95 -26.92
CA ARG A 683 25.08 -6.95 -27.38
C ARG A 683 24.45 -8.11 -28.13
N SER A 684 23.26 -8.58 -27.71
CA SER A 684 22.53 -9.63 -28.42
C SER A 684 22.10 -9.23 -29.85
N GLN A 685 21.99 -7.93 -30.10
CA GLN A 685 21.71 -7.35 -31.42
C GLN A 685 22.96 -6.88 -32.16
N ASN A 686 24.14 -7.32 -31.73
CA ASN A 686 25.45 -6.94 -32.30
C ASN A 686 25.77 -5.42 -32.20
N MET A 687 25.12 -4.70 -31.27
CA MET A 687 25.35 -3.27 -31.07
C MET A 687 26.33 -3.01 -29.92
N THR A 688 27.51 -3.65 -29.96
CA THR A 688 28.53 -3.59 -28.89
C THR A 688 28.94 -2.14 -28.54
N SER A 689 29.08 -1.28 -29.54
CA SER A 689 29.44 0.13 -29.31
C SER A 689 28.37 0.88 -28.48
N ARG A 690 27.08 0.55 -28.65
CA ARG A 690 25.99 1.13 -27.83
C ARG A 690 26.02 0.59 -26.40
N ALA A 691 26.25 -0.71 -26.25
CA ALA A 691 26.41 -1.30 -24.90
C ALA A 691 27.55 -0.61 -24.12
N ILE A 692 28.68 -0.39 -24.79
CA ILE A 692 29.82 0.34 -24.21
C ILE A 692 29.41 1.77 -23.83
N ALA A 693 28.76 2.51 -24.74
CA ALA A 693 28.33 3.88 -24.47
C ALA A 693 27.35 3.97 -23.30
N LEU A 694 26.40 3.04 -23.20
CA LEU A 694 25.44 2.98 -22.09
C LEU A 694 26.15 2.70 -20.75
N LEU A 695 27.07 1.72 -20.72
CA LEU A 695 27.82 1.37 -19.50
C LEU A 695 28.80 2.47 -19.07
N TYR A 696 29.37 3.23 -20.02
CA TYR A 696 30.11 4.46 -19.70
C TYR A 696 29.23 5.51 -19.01
N ARG A 697 27.99 5.65 -19.42
CA ARG A 697 27.02 6.57 -18.78
C ARG A 697 26.58 6.06 -17.38
N ALA A 698 26.59 4.73 -17.16
CA ALA A 698 26.33 4.12 -15.85
C ALA A 698 27.43 4.41 -14.83
N LYS A 699 28.68 4.48 -15.27
CA LYS A 699 29.89 4.62 -14.41
C LYS A 699 29.82 5.79 -13.43
N PRO A 700 29.47 7.05 -13.82
CA PRO A 700 29.33 8.14 -12.87
C PRO A 700 28.10 8.03 -11.95
N ILE A 701 27.08 7.28 -12.34
CA ILE A 701 25.86 7.06 -11.55
C ILE A 701 26.11 6.01 -10.47
N LEU A 702 26.89 4.96 -10.80
CA LEU A 702 27.19 3.81 -9.97
C LEU A 702 28.72 3.60 -9.85
N PRO A 703 29.48 4.54 -9.28
CA PRO A 703 30.94 4.56 -9.33
C PRO A 703 31.60 3.37 -8.59
N HIS A 704 30.93 2.79 -7.62
CA HIS A 704 31.41 1.67 -6.81
C HIS A 704 30.88 0.30 -7.24
N SER A 705 30.22 0.21 -8.40
CA SER A 705 29.69 -1.04 -8.91
C SER A 705 30.78 -1.87 -9.59
N ALA A 706 31.15 -3.00 -8.97
CA ALA A 706 32.00 -4.02 -9.58
C ALA A 706 31.34 -4.66 -10.80
N LEU A 707 30.00 -4.82 -10.75
CA LEU A 707 29.21 -5.43 -11.83
C LEU A 707 29.21 -4.56 -13.10
N ILE A 708 28.98 -3.23 -12.96
CA ILE A 708 29.09 -2.29 -14.09
C ILE A 708 30.50 -2.27 -14.68
N ALA A 709 31.52 -2.20 -13.82
CA ALA A 709 32.90 -2.21 -14.28
C ALA A 709 33.25 -3.53 -15.02
N ALA A 710 32.84 -4.68 -14.50
CA ALA A 710 33.08 -5.97 -15.13
C ALA A 710 32.35 -6.11 -16.49
N ASN A 711 31.13 -5.64 -16.61
CA ASN A 711 30.38 -5.68 -17.87
C ASN A 711 30.90 -4.67 -18.89
N LEU A 712 31.33 -3.48 -18.45
CA LEU A 712 31.98 -2.51 -19.31
C LEU A 712 33.32 -3.08 -19.85
N GLY A 713 34.15 -3.67 -19.00
CA GLY A 713 35.40 -4.31 -19.41
C GLY A 713 35.19 -5.49 -20.36
N SER A 714 34.14 -6.29 -20.11
CA SER A 714 33.75 -7.37 -21.03
C SER A 714 33.28 -6.84 -22.39
N ALA A 715 32.44 -5.80 -22.41
CA ALA A 715 31.97 -5.18 -23.64
C ALA A 715 33.13 -4.53 -24.46
N LEU A 716 34.06 -3.85 -23.76
CA LEU A 716 35.25 -3.28 -24.37
C LEU A 716 36.16 -4.37 -24.97
N SER A 717 36.34 -5.49 -24.27
CA SER A 717 37.06 -6.65 -24.76
C SER A 717 36.41 -7.27 -26.03
N GLN A 718 35.08 -7.28 -26.09
CA GLN A 718 34.36 -7.70 -27.30
C GLN A 718 34.52 -6.72 -28.47
N GLY A 719 34.62 -5.44 -28.17
CA GLY A 719 34.88 -4.38 -29.16
C GLY A 719 36.37 -4.17 -29.45
N GLU A 720 37.25 -5.14 -29.10
CA GLU A 720 38.69 -5.15 -29.33
C GLU A 720 39.47 -3.97 -28.65
N ARG A 721 38.82 -3.25 -27.72
CA ARG A 721 39.41 -2.18 -26.89
C ARG A 721 40.08 -2.77 -25.65
N TYR A 722 41.06 -3.65 -25.85
CA TYR A 722 41.62 -4.49 -24.78
C TYR A 722 42.24 -3.71 -23.61
N THR A 723 42.99 -2.62 -23.90
CA THR A 723 43.62 -1.81 -22.86
C THR A 723 42.61 -1.17 -21.92
N GLU A 724 41.55 -0.62 -22.48
CA GLU A 724 40.46 0.00 -21.72
C GLU A 724 39.65 -1.09 -20.98
N GLY A 725 39.42 -2.22 -21.66
CA GLY A 725 38.76 -3.37 -21.06
C GLY A 725 39.50 -3.91 -19.83
N LEU A 726 40.81 -3.97 -19.91
CA LEU A 726 41.67 -4.41 -18.82
C LEU A 726 41.57 -3.45 -17.62
N ALA A 727 41.66 -2.12 -17.85
CA ALA A 727 41.56 -1.13 -16.80
C ALA A 727 40.21 -1.21 -16.03
N GLU A 728 39.10 -1.44 -16.75
CA GLU A 728 37.79 -1.59 -16.14
C GLU A 728 37.65 -2.91 -15.38
N LEU A 729 38.20 -4.00 -15.86
CA LEU A 729 38.21 -5.30 -15.17
C LEU A 729 39.10 -5.29 -13.93
N GLU A 730 40.26 -4.62 -13.98
CA GLU A 730 41.12 -4.42 -12.81
C GLU A 730 40.44 -3.56 -11.75
N ARG A 731 39.73 -2.51 -12.15
CA ARG A 731 38.86 -1.73 -11.28
C ARG A 731 37.75 -2.61 -10.66
N ALA A 732 37.11 -3.47 -11.43
CA ALA A 732 36.11 -4.41 -10.93
C ALA A 732 36.71 -5.38 -9.91
N LEU A 733 37.92 -5.88 -10.17
CA LEU A 733 38.64 -6.79 -9.28
C LEU A 733 39.02 -6.10 -7.96
N SER A 734 39.42 -4.82 -8.04
CA SER A 734 39.72 -4.03 -6.83
C SER A 734 38.48 -3.80 -5.95
N LEU A 735 37.30 -3.64 -6.58
CA LEU A 735 36.04 -3.48 -5.86
C LEU A 735 35.51 -4.81 -5.28
N GLN A 736 35.75 -5.93 -5.99
CA GLN A 736 35.29 -7.26 -5.57
C GLN A 736 36.32 -8.35 -5.91
N PRO A 737 37.35 -8.57 -5.07
CA PRO A 737 38.48 -9.46 -5.35
C PRO A 737 38.12 -10.95 -5.51
N SER A 738 37.00 -11.39 -4.90
CA SER A 738 36.55 -12.79 -4.94
C SER A 738 35.43 -13.04 -5.96
N SER A 739 35.17 -12.11 -6.89
CA SER A 739 34.13 -12.28 -7.89
C SER A 739 34.59 -13.22 -9.00
N THR A 740 33.97 -14.41 -9.09
CA THR A 740 34.21 -15.36 -10.18
C THR A 740 33.91 -14.76 -11.55
N LEU A 741 32.88 -13.89 -11.65
CA LEU A 741 32.56 -13.15 -12.87
C LEU A 741 33.73 -12.29 -13.35
N VAL A 742 34.32 -11.50 -12.45
CA VAL A 742 35.43 -10.60 -12.75
C VAL A 742 36.68 -11.40 -13.17
N LEU A 743 37.01 -12.45 -12.40
CA LEU A 743 38.13 -13.31 -12.66
C LEU A 743 38.00 -14.00 -14.04
N ASN A 744 36.80 -14.51 -14.36
CA ASN A 744 36.54 -15.14 -15.66
C ASN A 744 36.63 -14.12 -16.81
N ASN A 745 36.13 -12.91 -16.65
CA ASN A 745 36.22 -11.88 -17.69
C ASN A 745 37.67 -11.41 -17.92
N LEU A 746 38.49 -11.30 -16.87
CA LEU A 746 39.94 -11.05 -17.00
C LEU A 746 40.63 -12.17 -17.74
N ALA A 747 40.35 -13.41 -17.39
CA ALA A 747 40.89 -14.57 -18.05
C ALA A 747 40.56 -14.59 -19.54
N VAL A 748 39.28 -14.37 -19.90
CA VAL A 748 38.83 -14.29 -21.31
C VAL A 748 39.53 -13.15 -22.04
N LEU A 749 39.72 -11.98 -21.41
CA LEU A 749 40.44 -10.85 -22.02
C LEU A 749 41.90 -11.21 -22.31
N TYR A 750 42.62 -11.80 -21.34
CA TYR A 750 44.02 -12.24 -21.55
C TYR A 750 44.10 -13.34 -22.61
N ALA A 751 43.18 -14.31 -22.65
CA ALA A 751 43.13 -15.33 -23.72
C ALA A 751 42.95 -14.71 -25.11
N ARG A 752 42.08 -13.67 -25.24
CA ARG A 752 41.91 -12.92 -26.51
C ARG A 752 43.15 -12.16 -26.93
N ARG A 753 44.05 -11.87 -26.02
CA ARG A 753 45.36 -11.27 -26.30
C ARG A 753 46.48 -12.30 -26.50
N ASN A 754 46.13 -13.59 -26.52
CA ASN A 754 47.04 -14.73 -26.57
C ASN A 754 47.97 -14.84 -25.35
N GLU A 755 47.63 -14.20 -24.22
CA GLU A 755 48.35 -14.25 -22.95
C GLU A 755 47.85 -15.42 -22.09
N TYR A 756 47.96 -16.67 -22.59
CA TYR A 756 47.33 -17.87 -22.02
C TYR A 756 47.80 -18.20 -20.60
N ALA A 757 49.04 -17.91 -20.23
CA ALA A 757 49.55 -18.12 -18.88
C ALA A 757 48.78 -17.27 -17.85
N ARG A 758 48.52 -16.00 -18.16
CA ARG A 758 47.74 -15.11 -17.30
C ARG A 758 46.25 -15.53 -17.29
N ALA A 759 45.71 -15.89 -18.42
CA ALA A 759 44.37 -16.39 -18.51
C ALA A 759 44.14 -17.61 -17.59
N LEU A 760 45.09 -18.56 -17.66
CA LEU A 760 45.04 -19.75 -16.81
C LEU A 760 45.13 -19.44 -15.31
N ASP A 761 45.94 -18.47 -14.89
CA ASP A 761 46.01 -18.01 -13.49
C ASP A 761 44.65 -17.52 -13.00
N PHE A 762 44.00 -16.65 -13.77
CA PHE A 762 42.68 -16.12 -13.37
C PHE A 762 41.57 -17.18 -13.38
N TRP A 763 41.54 -18.11 -14.35
CA TRP A 763 40.59 -19.24 -14.33
C TRP A 763 40.83 -20.16 -13.14
N ASN A 764 42.09 -20.48 -12.80
CA ASN A 764 42.40 -21.30 -11.64
C ASN A 764 41.94 -20.62 -10.34
N ARG A 765 42.12 -19.31 -10.19
CA ARG A 765 41.60 -18.54 -9.06
C ARG A 765 40.10 -18.56 -9.01
N SER A 766 39.39 -18.45 -10.12
CA SER A 766 37.94 -18.56 -10.18
C SER A 766 37.46 -19.96 -9.80
N LEU A 767 38.10 -21.01 -10.26
CA LEU A 767 37.82 -22.42 -9.93
C LEU A 767 38.11 -22.74 -8.46
N ALA A 768 39.08 -22.08 -7.86
CA ALA A 768 39.38 -22.19 -6.42
C ALA A 768 38.24 -21.61 -5.55
N ILE A 769 37.53 -20.58 -6.03
CA ILE A 769 36.37 -20.00 -5.34
C ILE A 769 35.12 -20.85 -5.56
N ASP A 770 34.83 -21.24 -6.80
CA ASP A 770 33.74 -22.15 -7.13
C ASP A 770 34.16 -23.19 -8.15
N ALA A 771 34.35 -24.42 -7.70
CA ALA A 771 34.75 -25.54 -8.55
C ALA A 771 33.65 -26.04 -9.50
N ARG A 772 32.40 -25.59 -9.35
CA ARG A 772 31.25 -26.04 -10.15
C ARG A 772 31.07 -25.20 -11.43
N GLN A 773 32.17 -24.88 -12.14
CA GLN A 773 32.18 -24.10 -13.37
C GLN A 773 32.72 -24.95 -14.52
N PRO A 774 31.94 -25.84 -15.17
CA PRO A 774 32.43 -26.77 -16.17
C PRO A 774 33.05 -26.06 -17.39
N LYS A 775 32.43 -24.98 -17.89
CA LYS A 775 32.97 -24.20 -19.01
C LYS A 775 34.31 -23.52 -18.67
N VAL A 776 34.46 -23.04 -17.47
CA VAL A 776 35.72 -22.40 -17.04
C VAL A 776 36.83 -23.43 -16.93
N ARG A 777 36.50 -24.64 -16.51
CA ARG A 777 37.45 -25.76 -16.50
C ARG A 777 37.89 -26.13 -17.94
N GLU A 778 36.92 -26.24 -18.85
CA GLU A 778 37.20 -26.51 -20.28
C GLU A 778 38.12 -25.41 -20.88
N TRP A 779 37.86 -24.14 -20.61
CA TRP A 779 38.70 -23.02 -21.08
C TRP A 779 40.11 -23.03 -20.44
N ALA A 780 40.22 -23.36 -19.17
CA ALA A 780 41.51 -23.51 -18.50
C ALA A 780 42.33 -24.67 -19.08
N ASP A 781 41.64 -25.79 -19.37
CA ASP A 781 42.32 -26.96 -20.01
C ASP A 781 42.76 -26.63 -21.45
N ALA A 782 41.92 -25.94 -22.22
CA ALA A 782 42.28 -25.46 -23.55
C ALA A 782 43.49 -24.49 -23.50
N ALA A 783 43.50 -23.56 -22.53
CA ALA A 783 44.63 -22.63 -22.40
C ALA A 783 45.94 -23.35 -22.08
N ARG A 784 45.92 -24.46 -21.34
CA ARG A 784 47.11 -25.28 -21.07
C ARG A 784 47.75 -25.87 -22.32
N THR A 785 46.96 -26.15 -23.36
CA THR A 785 47.48 -26.70 -24.63
C THR A 785 48.24 -25.67 -25.49
N HIS A 786 48.14 -24.39 -25.13
CA HIS A 786 48.83 -23.27 -25.78
C HIS A 786 50.10 -22.80 -25.01
N LEU A 787 50.41 -23.41 -23.87
CA LEU A 787 51.59 -23.14 -23.03
C LEU A 787 52.66 -24.24 -23.23
#